data_8c286ec51d94751a1997491f2f86f6b6
#
_entry.id   8c286ec51d94751a1997491f2f86f6b6
#
_cell.length_a   1.000
_cell.length_b   1.000
_cell.length_c   1.000
_cell.angle_alpha   90.00
_cell.angle_beta   90.00
_cell.angle_gamma   90.00
#
_symmetry.space_group_name_H-M   'P 1'
#
loop_
_entity.id
_entity.type
_entity.pdbx_description
1 polymer ?
#
loop_
_entity_poly.entity_id
_entity_poly.type
_entity_poly.pdbx_seq_one_letter_code
_entity_poly.pdbx_strand_id
1 'polypeptide(L)'
;MRTAPPRRRATLSVGVVLAGLTAASLAVPTALAAPAPAAVTQRAGAVAGAVQVPFLASGGQLLGAGATGFLSRDPGGTYRWTRYADGTSKVFPPDRYASLRGSGSDAVVLARQQSNRPTLESLQVYDMAAGTSSVTVRTADLRDPVHAFHAVAGSTMLMGMYDGSALKQLSVDGGTPSVRTVSGVASDVDTRWLPGGGLTDAALVTYPQSDGKWRVGVVDLAGAQVVDSYERDGAIDGFGYVERPQEFLTSKRVAWIERTEGRTVLASAVRGRSEVERTPLGPDDKAELSGGLLGDWFAFGASTGSVTPWHTFTARSLTDGTSVKLLDFATSVTKGPGDSLLVLGTTAAQGEGVYRVELGADGKPAARLIATTGEPNHGVDPVTYVGADVPAVVSLDRATRTRLEWTFSSSEADFSVMVRRKWGPGFGATVKAGVGSDGASVDASGRFRLDWSGEVLRSPGNEVMSAPPGEYEWTVSATPWNGMPSTTVTGTFTVTRTPQPHDYSDNGSPDLLARTTNGRLFPIDTRWDATAGRLVPLAPGESVDRGGWNDYDRVEAVGDVAGAEEGDLVSRDRDGVLWLHEGTGDSSRTFWARVRIGGGWNTYTEFTGGSDLTGDGRADLVAADKAGDLWLYRATGSTAAPFEARRKIGHGWGFYNQLTAVGNIAGAPAGDLVARDTAGVLWLYLGRGDGTFAPRTKIGGGWNAYADVVGIGDGNKDGRPDLYARTAVGAAYFYAGTGDWKVPFKARATTQAGAGKDSLGRVYHQVS
;
A
#
# COMPACT_ATOMS: atom_id res chain seq x y z
N MET A 1 11.74 -55.80 -37.84
CA MET A 1 10.86 -55.57 -39.02
C MET A 1 10.18 -54.21 -38.87
N ARG A 2 10.27 -53.43 -39.91
CA ARG A 2 9.72 -52.11 -40.20
C ARG A 2 10.50 -50.94 -39.65
N THR A 3 11.32 -50.44 -40.53
CA THR A 3 12.10 -49.19 -40.58
C THR A 3 11.21 -47.96 -40.78
N ALA A 4 11.53 -46.89 -40.08
CA ALA A 4 11.00 -45.56 -40.37
C ALA A 4 12.06 -44.69 -41.10
N PRO A 5 11.67 -43.78 -42.02
CA PRO A 5 12.60 -43.07 -42.87
C PRO A 5 13.11 -41.76 -42.25
N PRO A 6 14.24 -41.21 -42.75
CA PRO A 6 14.89 -40.02 -42.16
C PRO A 6 14.25 -38.69 -42.63
N ARG A 7 14.17 -37.76 -41.72
CA ARG A 7 13.73 -36.38 -42.02
C ARG A 7 14.89 -35.56 -42.57
N ARG A 8 14.66 -34.96 -43.75
CA ARG A 8 15.57 -34.07 -44.46
C ARG A 8 15.65 -32.70 -43.73
N ARG A 9 16.86 -32.21 -43.54
CA ARG A 9 17.15 -30.82 -43.19
C ARG A 9 17.00 -29.97 -44.47
N ALA A 10 16.23 -28.85 -44.36
CA ALA A 10 16.20 -27.79 -45.34
C ALA A 10 17.10 -26.64 -44.88
N THR A 11 18.15 -26.36 -45.65
CA THR A 11 19.01 -25.18 -45.53
C THR A 11 18.37 -24.05 -46.32
N LEU A 12 18.07 -22.95 -45.64
CA LEU A 12 17.72 -21.68 -46.29
C LEU A 12 18.97 -20.82 -46.39
N SER A 13 19.37 -20.56 -47.62
CA SER A 13 20.40 -19.61 -48.01
C SER A 13 19.80 -18.19 -48.11
N VAL A 14 20.40 -17.23 -47.40
CA VAL A 14 20.10 -15.80 -47.51
C VAL A 14 20.94 -15.21 -48.60
N GLY A 15 20.31 -14.74 -49.67
CA GLY A 15 20.96 -13.97 -50.74
C GLY A 15 20.98 -12.49 -50.37
N VAL A 16 22.19 -11.91 -50.41
CA VAL A 16 22.42 -10.45 -50.28
C VAL A 16 22.27 -9.84 -51.67
N VAL A 17 21.36 -8.91 -51.86
CA VAL A 17 21.28 -8.03 -53.04
C VAL A 17 21.79 -6.66 -52.66
N LEU A 18 22.95 -6.29 -53.21
CA LEU A 18 23.46 -4.92 -53.28
C LEU A 18 22.74 -4.18 -54.40
N ALA A 19 22.07 -3.06 -54.08
CA ALA A 19 21.60 -2.11 -55.08
C ALA A 19 22.18 -0.71 -54.77
N GLY A 20 22.73 -0.09 -55.82
CA GLY A 20 23.58 1.07 -55.76
C GLY A 20 22.90 2.40 -55.41
N LEU A 21 23.71 3.27 -54.87
CA LEU A 21 23.42 4.67 -54.58
C LEU A 21 23.42 5.51 -55.87
N THR A 22 22.32 6.22 -56.14
CA THR A 22 22.34 7.47 -56.91
C THR A 22 21.94 8.62 -56.00
N ALA A 23 22.81 9.58 -55.88
CA ALA A 23 22.61 10.81 -55.14
C ALA A 23 21.59 11.71 -55.85
N ALA A 24 20.49 12.06 -55.17
CA ALA A 24 19.63 13.16 -55.53
C ALA A 24 19.57 14.13 -54.34
N SER A 25 20.03 15.35 -54.60
CA SER A 25 19.96 16.49 -53.69
C SER A 25 18.49 16.87 -53.44
N LEU A 26 18.03 16.74 -52.22
CA LEU A 26 16.73 17.23 -51.76
C LEU A 26 16.92 18.45 -50.86
N ALA A 27 16.28 19.54 -51.29
CA ALA A 27 16.18 20.79 -50.58
C ALA A 27 15.51 20.62 -49.22
N VAL A 28 16.07 21.30 -48.22
CA VAL A 28 15.53 21.39 -46.85
C VAL A 28 14.22 22.18 -46.89
N PRO A 29 13.07 21.63 -46.47
CA PRO A 29 11.89 22.44 -46.22
C PRO A 29 12.04 23.19 -44.89
N THR A 30 11.90 24.51 -44.95
CA THR A 30 11.77 25.41 -43.82
C THR A 30 10.64 24.92 -42.91
N ALA A 31 10.96 24.71 -41.62
CA ALA A 31 9.99 24.40 -40.59
C ALA A 31 8.96 25.53 -40.48
N LEU A 32 7.73 25.24 -40.85
CA LEU A 32 6.59 26.07 -40.44
C LEU A 32 6.44 25.92 -38.92
N ALA A 33 6.54 27.04 -38.22
CA ALA A 33 6.21 27.14 -36.80
C ALA A 33 4.77 26.68 -36.59
N ALA A 34 4.57 25.76 -35.66
CA ALA A 34 3.25 25.38 -35.21
C ALA A 34 2.53 26.61 -34.65
N PRO A 35 1.24 26.83 -34.95
CA PRO A 35 0.49 27.91 -34.39
C PRO A 35 0.36 27.67 -32.86
N ALA A 36 0.58 28.71 -32.08
CA ALA A 36 0.31 28.74 -30.66
C ALA A 36 -1.16 28.30 -30.39
N PRO A 37 -1.44 27.58 -29.29
CA PRO A 37 -2.80 27.23 -28.99
C PRO A 37 -3.63 28.50 -28.88
N ALA A 38 -4.71 28.53 -29.68
CA ALA A 38 -5.67 29.61 -29.66
C ALA A 38 -6.27 29.71 -28.27
N ALA A 39 -6.15 30.88 -27.65
CA ALA A 39 -6.92 31.22 -26.49
C ALA A 39 -8.41 30.91 -26.80
N VAL A 40 -9.03 30.06 -26.00
CA VAL A 40 -10.46 29.79 -26.06
C VAL A 40 -11.15 31.06 -25.63
N THR A 41 -11.41 31.92 -26.58
CA THR A 41 -12.39 32.99 -26.39
C THR A 41 -13.75 32.33 -26.31
N GLN A 42 -14.31 32.30 -25.10
CA GLN A 42 -15.71 31.97 -24.89
C GLN A 42 -16.57 32.83 -25.81
N ARG A 43 -17.13 32.22 -26.85
CA ARG A 43 -18.23 32.82 -27.60
C ARG A 43 -19.46 32.74 -26.71
N ALA A 44 -19.73 33.82 -26.00
CA ALA A 44 -21.02 34.09 -25.46
C ALA A 44 -22.02 34.22 -26.63
N GLY A 45 -22.67 33.15 -26.97
CA GLY A 45 -23.88 33.17 -27.77
C GLY A 45 -25.01 33.65 -26.87
N ALA A 46 -25.30 34.96 -26.89
CA ALA A 46 -26.45 35.51 -26.21
C ALA A 46 -27.74 34.98 -26.88
N VAL A 47 -28.31 33.92 -26.29
CA VAL A 47 -29.75 33.62 -26.48
C VAL A 47 -30.49 34.50 -25.48
N ALA A 48 -31.20 35.48 -25.97
CA ALA A 48 -32.00 36.38 -25.17
C ALA A 48 -33.03 35.57 -24.37
N GLY A 49 -32.90 35.59 -23.00
CA GLY A 49 -33.82 34.97 -22.07
C GLY A 49 -33.33 33.76 -21.25
N ALA A 50 -32.12 33.28 -21.46
CA ALA A 50 -31.56 32.21 -20.59
C ALA A 50 -31.09 32.84 -19.27
N VAL A 51 -31.64 32.42 -18.15
CA VAL A 51 -31.12 32.72 -16.79
C VAL A 51 -29.72 32.16 -16.72
N GLN A 52 -28.72 33.04 -16.52
CA GLN A 52 -27.33 32.62 -16.42
C GLN A 52 -27.15 31.83 -15.12
N VAL A 53 -26.89 30.54 -15.24
CA VAL A 53 -26.69 29.66 -14.10
C VAL A 53 -25.37 30.00 -13.43
N PRO A 54 -25.29 30.20 -12.10
CA PRO A 54 -24.05 30.46 -11.39
C PRO A 54 -22.97 29.40 -11.63
N PHE A 55 -21.71 29.82 -11.60
CA PHE A 55 -20.55 28.93 -11.73
C PHE A 55 -20.04 28.46 -10.35
N LEU A 56 -19.70 27.17 -10.22
CA LEU A 56 -19.14 26.53 -9.04
C LEU A 56 -17.85 25.79 -9.42
N ALA A 57 -16.88 25.72 -8.51
CA ALA A 57 -15.68 24.89 -8.72
C ALA A 57 -16.03 23.39 -8.63
N SER A 58 -15.55 22.58 -9.58
CA SER A 58 -15.71 21.14 -9.56
C SER A 58 -15.01 20.49 -8.36
N GLY A 59 -15.49 19.33 -7.91
CA GLY A 59 -14.94 18.59 -6.77
C GLY A 59 -15.22 19.23 -5.41
N GLY A 60 -16.15 20.18 -5.36
CA GLY A 60 -16.55 20.83 -4.12
C GLY A 60 -17.53 20.01 -3.26
N GLN A 61 -17.97 20.59 -2.14
CA GLN A 61 -18.93 20.01 -1.22
C GLN A 61 -20.01 21.04 -0.86
N LEU A 62 -21.28 20.62 -0.80
CA LEU A 62 -22.38 21.43 -0.26
C LEU A 62 -22.43 21.30 1.26
N LEU A 63 -22.58 22.45 1.95
CA LEU A 63 -22.57 22.50 3.41
C LEU A 63 -23.82 23.15 4.01
N GLY A 64 -24.70 23.68 3.17
CA GLY A 64 -25.94 24.29 3.59
C GLY A 64 -26.59 25.09 2.46
N ALA A 65 -27.84 25.41 2.62
CA ALA A 65 -28.59 26.27 1.67
C ALA A 65 -29.70 27.03 2.40
N GLY A 66 -30.06 28.18 1.85
CA GLY A 66 -31.13 29.02 2.34
C GLY A 66 -31.99 29.52 1.19
N ALA A 67 -32.83 30.51 1.48
CA ALA A 67 -33.77 31.10 0.50
C ALA A 67 -33.03 31.91 -0.59
N THR A 68 -31.91 32.56 -0.24
CA THR A 68 -31.20 33.46 -1.15
C THR A 68 -29.96 32.84 -1.80
N GLY A 69 -29.42 31.72 -1.28
CA GLY A 69 -28.21 31.11 -1.81
C GLY A 69 -27.86 29.78 -1.16
N PHE A 70 -26.67 29.29 -1.47
CA PHE A 70 -26.12 28.06 -0.89
C PHE A 70 -24.65 28.21 -0.47
N LEU A 71 -24.26 27.44 0.56
CA LEU A 71 -22.90 27.36 1.05
C LEU A 71 -22.19 26.15 0.44
N SER A 72 -21.04 26.41 -0.18
CA SER A 72 -20.17 25.35 -0.70
C SER A 72 -18.74 25.52 -0.17
N ARG A 73 -17.97 24.43 -0.22
CA ARG A 73 -16.53 24.41 0.04
C ARG A 73 -15.82 23.82 -1.18
N ASP A 74 -14.85 24.54 -1.72
CA ASP A 74 -14.05 24.03 -2.84
C ASP A 74 -12.97 23.03 -2.37
N PRO A 75 -12.32 22.27 -3.28
CA PRO A 75 -11.25 21.33 -2.91
C PRO A 75 -10.06 22.00 -2.21
N GLY A 76 -9.80 23.29 -2.48
CA GLY A 76 -8.77 24.10 -1.81
C GLY A 76 -9.15 24.55 -0.40
N GLY A 77 -10.34 24.18 0.08
CA GLY A 77 -10.79 24.50 1.45
C GLY A 77 -11.47 25.88 1.60
N THR A 78 -11.67 26.62 0.52
CA THR A 78 -12.33 27.92 0.52
C THR A 78 -13.83 27.75 0.60
N TYR A 79 -14.47 28.46 1.50
CA TYR A 79 -15.93 28.46 1.62
C TYR A 79 -16.53 29.62 0.83
N ARG A 80 -17.71 29.36 0.20
CA ARG A 80 -18.45 30.33 -0.62
C ARG A 80 -19.94 30.27 -0.33
N TRP A 81 -20.55 31.42 -0.10
CA TRP A 81 -21.99 31.54 -0.20
C TRP A 81 -22.32 32.12 -1.55
N THR A 82 -22.99 31.36 -2.41
CA THR A 82 -23.37 31.73 -3.78
C THR A 82 -24.85 32.07 -3.83
N ARG A 83 -25.20 33.26 -4.30
CA ARG A 83 -26.60 33.73 -4.42
C ARG A 83 -27.23 33.15 -5.66
N TYR A 84 -28.49 32.72 -5.54
CA TYR A 84 -29.27 32.23 -6.70
C TYR A 84 -29.58 33.30 -7.71
N ALA A 85 -29.79 34.53 -7.26
CA ALA A 85 -30.32 35.62 -8.10
C ALA A 85 -29.34 36.09 -9.18
N ASP A 86 -28.04 36.15 -8.85
CA ASP A 86 -27.01 36.81 -9.66
C ASP A 86 -25.69 36.02 -9.73
N GLY A 87 -25.60 34.87 -9.05
CA GLY A 87 -24.41 34.06 -9.00
C GLY A 87 -23.21 34.69 -8.23
N THR A 88 -23.43 35.86 -7.63
CA THR A 88 -22.37 36.48 -6.82
C THR A 88 -22.06 35.66 -5.59
N SER A 89 -20.77 35.61 -5.20
CA SER A 89 -20.34 34.81 -4.06
C SER A 89 -19.64 35.65 -3.02
N LYS A 90 -20.02 35.46 -1.75
CA LYS A 90 -19.24 35.90 -0.59
C LYS A 90 -18.24 34.81 -0.26
N VAL A 91 -16.95 35.14 -0.32
CA VAL A 91 -15.85 34.21 -0.07
C VAL A 91 -15.43 34.30 1.39
N PHE A 92 -15.24 33.15 2.02
CA PHE A 92 -14.63 33.01 3.33
C PHE A 92 -13.29 32.28 3.14
N PRO A 93 -12.15 32.92 3.49
CA PRO A 93 -10.85 32.33 3.26
C PRO A 93 -10.69 31.03 4.07
N PRO A 94 -9.87 30.09 3.60
CA PRO A 94 -9.62 28.86 4.32
C PRO A 94 -8.94 29.15 5.67
N ASP A 95 -9.47 28.56 6.72
CA ASP A 95 -8.91 28.60 8.07
C ASP A 95 -8.94 27.18 8.64
N ARG A 96 -7.76 26.64 8.93
CA ARG A 96 -7.61 25.26 9.44
C ARG A 96 -8.30 25.01 10.78
N TYR A 97 -8.63 26.05 11.51
CA TYR A 97 -9.29 25.99 12.81
C TYR A 97 -10.76 26.41 12.77
N ALA A 98 -11.29 26.74 11.59
CA ALA A 98 -12.65 27.15 11.44
C ALA A 98 -13.43 26.23 10.48
N SER A 99 -14.70 25.99 10.80
CA SER A 99 -15.65 25.31 9.93
C SER A 99 -16.89 26.16 9.76
N LEU A 100 -17.43 26.22 8.51
CA LEU A 100 -18.70 26.88 8.23
C LEU A 100 -19.78 25.83 8.03
N ARG A 101 -20.97 26.12 8.54
CA ARG A 101 -22.16 25.29 8.36
C ARG A 101 -23.38 26.18 8.11
N GLY A 102 -24.31 25.67 7.32
CA GLY A 102 -25.62 26.26 7.08
C GLY A 102 -26.74 25.23 7.28
N SER A 103 -27.98 25.65 7.39
CA SER A 103 -29.08 24.74 7.71
C SER A 103 -30.41 25.23 7.20
N GLY A 104 -30.77 24.99 5.95
CA GLY A 104 -32.11 25.29 5.42
C GLY A 104 -32.56 26.74 5.50
N SER A 105 -31.69 27.68 5.90
CA SER A 105 -31.93 29.12 6.06
C SER A 105 -30.74 29.92 5.55
N ASP A 106 -30.88 31.25 5.45
CA ASP A 106 -29.80 32.16 5.06
C ASP A 106 -28.82 32.44 6.20
N ALA A 107 -28.92 31.77 7.33
CA ALA A 107 -27.94 31.84 8.41
C ALA A 107 -26.77 30.89 8.17
N VAL A 108 -25.55 31.40 8.24
CA VAL A 108 -24.31 30.62 8.17
C VAL A 108 -23.53 30.83 9.46
N VAL A 109 -23.10 29.73 10.07
CA VAL A 109 -22.34 29.74 11.31
C VAL A 109 -20.90 29.35 11.04
N LEU A 110 -19.98 30.25 11.39
CA LEU A 110 -18.55 29.97 11.44
C LEU A 110 -18.18 29.56 12.86
N ALA A 111 -17.77 28.34 13.04
CA ALA A 111 -17.29 27.78 14.31
C ALA A 111 -15.77 27.72 14.30
N ARG A 112 -15.12 28.40 15.22
CA ARG A 112 -13.66 28.42 15.39
C ARG A 112 -13.22 27.60 16.59
N GLN A 113 -12.26 26.71 16.39
CA GLN A 113 -11.65 25.90 17.44
C GLN A 113 -10.33 26.52 17.93
N GLN A 114 -9.93 26.22 19.16
CA GLN A 114 -8.62 26.61 19.69
C GLN A 114 -7.50 25.86 18.96
N SER A 115 -6.37 26.53 18.73
CA SER A 115 -5.24 25.98 17.97
C SER A 115 -4.62 24.70 18.57
N ASN A 116 -4.77 24.48 19.87
CA ASN A 116 -4.12 23.38 20.61
C ASN A 116 -5.09 22.40 21.28
N ARG A 117 -6.41 22.61 21.13
CA ARG A 117 -7.44 21.77 21.75
C ARG A 117 -8.67 21.70 20.84
N PRO A 118 -9.38 20.60 20.79
CA PRO A 118 -10.61 20.47 19.99
C PRO A 118 -11.80 21.21 20.66
N THR A 119 -11.54 22.21 21.50
CA THR A 119 -12.55 23.01 22.15
C THR A 119 -12.92 24.20 21.28
N LEU A 120 -14.21 24.51 21.24
CA LEU A 120 -14.76 25.63 20.52
C LEU A 120 -14.31 26.96 21.19
N GLU A 121 -13.75 27.88 20.39
CA GLU A 121 -13.32 29.22 20.85
C GLU A 121 -14.41 30.25 20.69
N SER A 122 -15.02 30.26 19.50
CA SER A 122 -16.06 31.24 19.16
C SER A 122 -16.98 30.74 18.06
N LEU A 123 -18.18 31.30 18.04
CA LEU A 123 -19.19 31.14 16.99
C LEU A 123 -19.51 32.51 16.39
N GLN A 124 -19.47 32.60 15.07
CA GLN A 124 -19.87 33.81 14.37
C GLN A 124 -21.04 33.49 13.44
N VAL A 125 -22.16 34.13 13.65
CA VAL A 125 -23.38 33.95 12.85
C VAL A 125 -23.47 35.04 11.79
N TYR A 126 -23.63 34.65 10.55
CA TYR A 126 -23.83 35.52 9.39
C TYR A 126 -25.27 35.42 8.90
N ASP A 127 -25.89 36.55 8.68
CA ASP A 127 -27.13 36.66 7.90
C ASP A 127 -26.76 36.92 6.43
N MET A 128 -26.92 35.91 5.59
CA MET A 128 -26.51 35.98 4.20
C MET A 128 -27.58 36.70 3.33
N ALA A 129 -28.80 36.81 3.80
CA ALA A 129 -29.84 37.62 3.13
C ALA A 129 -29.57 39.11 3.30
N ALA A 130 -29.19 39.53 4.51
CA ALA A 130 -28.84 40.92 4.79
C ALA A 130 -27.38 41.27 4.37
N GLY A 131 -26.56 40.27 4.05
CA GLY A 131 -25.14 40.45 3.69
C GLY A 131 -24.21 40.85 4.84
N THR A 132 -24.72 40.89 6.07
CA THR A 132 -24.00 41.38 7.27
C THR A 132 -23.52 40.22 8.14
N SER A 133 -22.38 40.43 8.84
CA SER A 133 -22.01 39.57 9.97
C SER A 133 -22.77 40.02 11.21
N SER A 134 -23.48 39.10 11.85
CA SER A 134 -24.37 39.50 12.91
C SER A 134 -23.69 39.51 14.27
N VAL A 135 -23.25 38.39 14.78
CA VAL A 135 -22.83 38.30 16.20
C VAL A 135 -21.68 37.32 16.34
N THR A 136 -20.68 37.71 17.12
CA THR A 136 -19.64 36.82 17.58
C THR A 136 -19.92 36.43 19.02
N VAL A 137 -20.15 35.14 19.28
CA VAL A 137 -20.29 34.60 20.62
C VAL A 137 -18.97 33.92 21.00
N ARG A 138 -18.28 34.39 22.00
CA ARG A 138 -17.12 33.71 22.55
C ARG A 138 -17.60 32.66 23.55
N THR A 139 -17.07 31.46 23.46
CA THR A 139 -17.47 30.39 24.39
C THR A 139 -17.06 30.69 25.83
N ALA A 140 -16.02 31.46 26.02
CA ALA A 140 -15.59 31.95 27.34
C ALA A 140 -16.61 32.90 28.00
N ASP A 141 -17.46 33.58 27.22
CA ASP A 141 -18.50 34.46 27.73
C ASP A 141 -19.78 33.70 28.14
N LEU A 142 -19.85 32.40 27.78
CA LEU A 142 -20.92 31.52 28.17
C LEU A 142 -20.61 30.96 29.58
N ARG A 143 -21.60 30.90 30.45
CA ARG A 143 -21.44 30.39 31.84
C ARG A 143 -20.94 28.95 31.90
N ASP A 144 -21.22 28.17 30.86
CA ASP A 144 -20.92 26.76 30.79
C ASP A 144 -19.90 26.49 29.63
N PRO A 145 -18.82 25.75 29.85
CA PRO A 145 -17.84 25.45 28.81
C PRO A 145 -18.44 24.52 27.75
N VAL A 146 -18.55 25.03 26.52
CA VAL A 146 -19.04 24.28 25.36
C VAL A 146 -17.89 23.58 24.69
N HIS A 147 -18.04 22.28 24.42
CA HIS A 147 -17.00 21.46 23.80
C HIS A 147 -17.23 21.23 22.32
N ALA A 148 -18.44 20.91 21.93
CA ALA A 148 -18.75 20.50 20.58
C ALA A 148 -19.98 21.24 20.03
N PHE A 149 -19.86 21.59 18.75
CA PHE A 149 -20.93 22.16 17.95
C PHE A 149 -21.60 21.02 17.17
N HIS A 150 -22.88 20.77 17.44
CA HIS A 150 -23.60 19.62 16.91
C HIS A 150 -24.48 19.95 15.69
N ALA A 151 -25.37 20.88 15.81
CA ALA A 151 -26.31 21.18 14.73
C ALA A 151 -26.59 22.69 14.60
N VAL A 152 -26.94 23.12 13.40
CA VAL A 152 -27.43 24.47 13.10
C VAL A 152 -28.86 24.37 12.60
N ALA A 153 -29.73 25.20 13.13
CA ALA A 153 -31.11 25.36 12.71
C ALA A 153 -31.46 26.86 12.69
N GLY A 154 -31.34 27.49 11.54
CA GLY A 154 -31.43 28.93 11.42
C GLY A 154 -30.33 29.66 12.19
N SER A 155 -30.67 30.59 13.07
CA SER A 155 -29.74 31.27 13.99
C SER A 155 -29.55 30.53 15.32
N THR A 156 -30.10 29.32 15.44
CA THR A 156 -30.06 28.48 16.65
C THR A 156 -29.07 27.33 16.45
N MET A 157 -28.30 27.03 17.49
CA MET A 157 -27.29 25.97 17.50
C MET A 157 -27.49 25.03 18.67
N LEU A 158 -27.35 23.73 18.42
CA LEU A 158 -27.29 22.73 19.49
C LEU A 158 -25.83 22.41 19.81
N MET A 159 -25.48 22.40 21.08
CA MET A 159 -24.12 22.27 21.58
C MET A 159 -24.05 21.29 22.76
N GLY A 160 -23.01 20.44 22.78
CA GLY A 160 -22.72 19.57 23.91
C GLY A 160 -21.77 20.20 24.91
N MET A 161 -21.96 19.85 26.19
CA MET A 161 -21.05 20.23 27.26
C MET A 161 -19.82 19.31 27.23
N TYR A 162 -18.69 19.81 27.79
CA TYR A 162 -17.43 19.05 27.85
C TYR A 162 -17.54 17.75 28.65
N ASP A 163 -18.32 17.76 29.70
CA ASP A 163 -18.53 16.63 30.62
C ASP A 163 -19.68 15.70 30.17
N GLY A 164 -20.30 15.98 29.02
CA GLY A 164 -21.44 15.22 28.53
C GLY A 164 -22.73 15.43 29.33
N SER A 165 -22.75 16.31 30.33
CA SER A 165 -23.83 16.42 31.31
C SER A 165 -25.13 17.02 30.75
N ALA A 166 -25.07 17.77 29.63
CA ALA A 166 -26.25 18.42 29.08
C ALA A 166 -26.12 18.79 27.61
N LEU A 167 -27.25 18.77 26.88
CA LEU A 167 -27.39 19.40 25.59
C LEU A 167 -27.89 20.83 25.78
N LYS A 168 -27.18 21.78 25.21
CA LYS A 168 -27.51 23.20 25.26
C LYS A 168 -27.97 23.71 23.90
N GLN A 169 -28.92 24.61 23.93
CA GLN A 169 -29.36 25.39 22.79
C GLN A 169 -28.85 26.84 22.92
N LEU A 170 -28.09 27.30 21.97
CA LEU A 170 -27.69 28.69 21.81
C LEU A 170 -28.51 29.31 20.69
N SER A 171 -29.27 30.34 21.00
CA SER A 171 -30.01 31.14 20.03
C SER A 171 -29.43 32.55 19.97
N VAL A 172 -29.39 33.13 18.78
CA VAL A 172 -28.93 34.52 18.54
C VAL A 172 -30.06 35.31 17.90
N ASP A 173 -30.87 35.89 18.73
CA ASP A 173 -32.01 36.69 18.29
C ASP A 173 -31.73 38.17 18.48
N GLY A 174 -31.88 38.98 17.42
CA GLY A 174 -31.64 40.41 17.45
C GLY A 174 -30.23 40.80 17.91
N GLY A 175 -29.25 39.94 17.76
CA GLY A 175 -27.86 40.17 18.15
C GLY A 175 -27.50 39.80 19.58
N THR A 176 -28.45 39.30 20.39
CA THR A 176 -28.20 38.90 21.78
C THR A 176 -28.19 37.38 21.90
N PRO A 177 -27.07 36.75 22.36
CA PRO A 177 -27.03 35.31 22.58
C PRO A 177 -27.81 34.90 23.82
N SER A 178 -28.61 33.84 23.73
CA SER A 178 -29.29 33.19 24.85
C SER A 178 -28.98 31.71 24.87
N VAL A 179 -28.71 31.15 26.06
CA VAL A 179 -28.40 29.73 26.23
C VAL A 179 -29.47 29.08 27.10
N ARG A 180 -30.07 27.99 26.62
CA ARG A 180 -31.02 27.18 27.36
C ARG A 180 -30.56 25.72 27.40
N THR A 181 -30.94 24.99 28.46
CA THR A 181 -30.73 23.54 28.51
C THR A 181 -31.89 22.88 27.78
N VAL A 182 -31.59 21.94 26.90
CA VAL A 182 -32.60 21.13 26.22
C VAL A 182 -33.09 20.07 27.20
N SER A 183 -34.40 20.08 27.49
CA SER A 183 -35.05 19.11 28.38
C SER A 183 -35.53 17.87 27.59
N GLY A 184 -35.82 16.77 28.34
CA GLY A 184 -36.29 15.52 27.76
C GLY A 184 -35.19 14.60 27.23
N VAL A 185 -33.96 14.93 27.52
CA VAL A 185 -32.80 14.08 27.28
C VAL A 185 -32.29 13.60 28.63
N ALA A 186 -31.97 12.32 28.77
CA ALA A 186 -31.46 11.75 30.04
C ALA A 186 -30.12 12.41 30.40
N SER A 187 -30.01 12.89 31.66
CA SER A 187 -28.86 13.63 32.16
C SER A 187 -27.77 12.76 32.81
N ASP A 188 -28.04 11.44 32.93
CA ASP A 188 -27.24 10.47 33.68
C ASP A 188 -26.40 9.53 32.79
N VAL A 189 -26.40 9.75 31.47
CA VAL A 189 -25.66 8.95 30.51
C VAL A 189 -24.55 9.80 29.94
N ASP A 190 -23.33 9.24 29.82
CA ASP A 190 -22.19 9.85 29.15
C ASP A 190 -22.57 10.18 27.70
N THR A 191 -23.07 11.39 27.51
CA THR A 191 -23.80 11.81 26.34
C THR A 191 -22.87 12.28 25.26
N ARG A 192 -22.47 11.34 24.41
CA ARG A 192 -21.86 11.66 23.13
C ARG A 192 -22.97 11.84 22.11
N TRP A 193 -23.34 13.10 21.94
CA TRP A 193 -24.39 13.51 21.05
C TRP A 193 -23.92 13.44 19.60
N LEU A 194 -24.77 12.91 18.76
CA LEU A 194 -24.53 12.89 17.31
C LEU A 194 -25.45 13.92 16.66
N PRO A 195 -24.87 14.81 15.84
CA PRO A 195 -25.67 15.87 15.19
C PRO A 195 -26.55 15.29 14.12
N GLY A 196 -27.81 15.68 14.11
CA GLY A 196 -28.77 15.39 13.05
C GLY A 196 -29.07 16.60 12.17
N GLY A 197 -29.92 16.40 11.16
CA GLY A 197 -30.46 17.48 10.34
C GLY A 197 -31.33 18.43 11.14
N GLY A 198 -31.47 19.69 10.69
CA GLY A 198 -32.33 20.70 11.34
C GLY A 198 -33.22 21.43 10.34
N LEU A 199 -34.33 21.92 10.87
CA LEU A 199 -35.19 22.92 10.27
C LEU A 199 -35.00 24.23 11.01
N THR A 200 -35.70 25.29 10.63
CA THR A 200 -35.63 26.58 11.36
C THR A 200 -36.27 26.54 12.73
N ASP A 201 -37.19 25.60 12.98
CA ASP A 201 -37.98 25.44 14.21
C ASP A 201 -37.70 24.15 14.98
N ALA A 202 -36.98 23.19 14.39
CA ALA A 202 -36.69 21.92 14.99
C ALA A 202 -35.32 21.36 14.57
N ALA A 203 -34.71 20.54 15.44
CA ALA A 203 -33.45 19.85 15.12
C ALA A 203 -33.49 18.39 15.61
N LEU A 204 -32.65 17.52 15.00
CA LEU A 204 -32.49 16.15 15.43
C LEU A 204 -31.30 15.99 16.38
N VAL A 205 -31.44 15.07 17.30
CA VAL A 205 -30.38 14.63 18.19
C VAL A 205 -30.49 13.12 18.42
N THR A 206 -29.37 12.44 18.28
CA THR A 206 -29.28 11.01 18.62
C THR A 206 -28.55 10.85 19.94
N TYR A 207 -29.13 10.11 20.86
CA TYR A 207 -28.62 9.95 22.22
C TYR A 207 -28.90 8.54 22.78
N PRO A 208 -27.99 8.02 23.64
CA PRO A 208 -28.22 6.77 24.33
C PRO A 208 -29.17 6.95 25.51
N GLN A 209 -29.87 5.90 25.88
CA GLN A 209 -30.63 5.83 27.15
C GLN A 209 -29.92 4.95 28.18
N SER A 210 -30.41 5.03 29.43
CA SER A 210 -29.89 4.22 30.55
C SER A 210 -30.06 2.71 30.36
N ASP A 211 -30.97 2.30 29.46
CA ASP A 211 -31.16 0.89 29.07
C ASP A 211 -30.17 0.42 27.98
N GLY A 212 -29.25 1.28 27.55
CA GLY A 212 -28.26 1.00 26.49
C GLY A 212 -28.79 1.13 25.07
N LYS A 213 -30.05 1.48 24.89
CA LYS A 213 -30.64 1.71 23.58
C LYS A 213 -30.39 3.13 23.10
N TRP A 214 -30.30 3.29 21.79
CA TRP A 214 -30.18 4.59 21.17
C TRP A 214 -31.53 5.13 20.73
N ARG A 215 -31.69 6.45 20.81
CA ARG A 215 -32.90 7.14 20.35
C ARG A 215 -32.56 8.31 19.44
N VAL A 216 -33.45 8.53 18.47
CA VAL A 216 -33.49 9.74 17.64
C VAL A 216 -34.58 10.65 18.21
N GLY A 217 -34.18 11.81 18.72
CA GLY A 217 -35.07 12.81 19.31
C GLY A 217 -35.27 14.01 18.39
N VAL A 218 -36.48 14.53 18.36
CA VAL A 218 -36.81 15.82 17.70
C VAL A 218 -36.87 16.89 18.78
N VAL A 219 -35.94 17.84 18.72
CA VAL A 219 -35.89 19.00 19.61
C VAL A 219 -36.77 20.12 19.02
N ASP A 220 -37.78 20.55 19.74
CA ASP A 220 -38.48 21.80 19.49
C ASP A 220 -37.60 22.97 19.96
N LEU A 221 -37.22 23.83 19.04
CA LEU A 221 -36.27 24.92 19.35
C LEU A 221 -36.95 26.10 20.09
N ALA A 222 -38.28 26.24 19.95
CA ALA A 222 -39.03 27.26 20.68
C ALA A 222 -39.12 26.93 22.17
N GLY A 223 -39.35 25.67 22.53
CA GLY A 223 -39.43 25.18 23.91
C GLY A 223 -38.10 24.76 24.50
N ALA A 224 -37.07 24.50 23.70
CA ALA A 224 -35.83 23.84 24.05
C ALA A 224 -36.08 22.46 24.72
N GLN A 225 -36.89 21.63 24.08
CA GLN A 225 -37.25 20.32 24.61
C GLN A 225 -37.37 19.26 23.52
N VAL A 226 -37.12 18.00 23.88
CA VAL A 226 -37.41 16.87 23.00
C VAL A 226 -38.90 16.60 23.04
N VAL A 227 -39.55 16.76 21.88
CA VAL A 227 -41.01 16.59 21.72
C VAL A 227 -41.38 15.24 21.16
N ASP A 228 -40.51 14.63 20.36
CA ASP A 228 -40.67 13.27 19.81
C ASP A 228 -39.40 12.49 20.05
N SER A 229 -39.51 11.17 20.29
CA SER A 229 -38.36 10.28 20.53
C SER A 229 -38.65 8.89 20.00
N TYR A 230 -37.76 8.39 19.14
CA TYR A 230 -37.89 7.13 18.41
C TYR A 230 -36.76 6.18 18.74
N GLU A 231 -37.05 4.89 18.94
CA GLU A 231 -36.05 3.87 19.15
C GLU A 231 -35.31 3.57 17.85
N ARG A 232 -33.97 3.57 17.94
CA ARG A 232 -33.07 3.23 16.84
C ARG A 232 -32.55 1.81 17.06
N ASP A 233 -32.71 0.95 16.02
CA ASP A 233 -32.11 -0.37 15.99
C ASP A 233 -30.65 -0.31 15.52
N GLY A 234 -29.83 -1.25 16.02
CA GLY A 234 -28.41 -1.34 15.69
C GLY A 234 -27.51 -0.54 16.62
N ALA A 235 -26.33 -1.04 16.85
CA ALA A 235 -25.30 -0.35 17.62
C ALA A 235 -24.73 0.79 16.79
N ILE A 236 -24.53 1.93 17.42
CA ILE A 236 -23.62 2.96 16.90
C ILE A 236 -22.25 2.52 17.39
N ASP A 237 -21.45 1.91 16.51
CA ASP A 237 -20.14 1.35 16.86
C ASP A 237 -19.23 2.40 17.50
N GLY A 238 -18.63 1.98 18.62
CA GLY A 238 -17.87 2.86 19.51
C GLY A 238 -16.57 3.39 18.90
N PHE A 239 -16.33 4.67 19.12
CA PHE A 239 -15.04 5.33 19.28
C PHE A 239 -13.90 5.11 18.30
N GLY A 240 -14.15 5.17 17.00
CA GLY A 240 -13.09 5.29 16.02
C GLY A 240 -13.67 5.67 14.68
N TYR A 241 -13.57 6.94 14.29
CA TYR A 241 -14.07 7.49 13.03
C TYR A 241 -15.51 7.04 12.73
N VAL A 242 -16.43 7.49 13.58
CA VAL A 242 -17.85 7.17 13.47
C VAL A 242 -18.36 7.69 12.13
N GLU A 243 -18.91 6.80 11.32
CA GLU A 243 -19.83 7.18 10.26
C GLU A 243 -20.86 8.14 10.86
N ARG A 244 -20.92 9.36 10.34
CA ARG A 244 -21.85 10.37 10.86
C ARG A 244 -23.27 9.80 10.77
N PRO A 245 -24.07 9.80 11.84
CA PRO A 245 -25.43 9.32 11.76
C PRO A 245 -26.17 10.12 10.69
N GLN A 246 -26.76 9.37 9.77
CA GLN A 246 -27.50 9.96 8.66
C GLN A 246 -28.94 10.09 9.10
N GLU A 247 -29.35 11.29 9.48
CA GLU A 247 -30.65 11.61 10.01
C GLU A 247 -31.28 12.75 9.21
N PHE A 248 -32.57 12.67 8.99
CA PHE A 248 -33.30 13.53 8.08
C PHE A 248 -34.61 14.00 8.73
N LEU A 249 -34.91 15.29 8.59
CA LEU A 249 -36.09 15.93 9.19
C LEU A 249 -36.85 16.75 8.17
N THR A 250 -38.15 16.60 8.18
CA THR A 250 -39.11 17.53 7.56
C THR A 250 -40.13 17.96 8.61
N SER A 251 -41.02 18.87 8.23
CA SER A 251 -42.15 19.29 9.08
C SER A 251 -43.08 18.13 9.45
N LYS A 252 -43.13 17.07 8.63
CA LYS A 252 -44.05 15.94 8.76
C LYS A 252 -43.38 14.63 9.22
N ARG A 253 -42.14 14.40 8.82
CA ARG A 253 -41.46 13.12 9.02
C ARG A 253 -40.06 13.30 9.60
N VAL A 254 -39.63 12.27 10.31
CA VAL A 254 -38.23 12.02 10.69
C VAL A 254 -37.80 10.70 10.09
N ALA A 255 -36.54 10.62 9.66
CA ALA A 255 -35.97 9.36 9.18
C ALA A 255 -34.48 9.28 9.52
N TRP A 256 -33.95 8.07 9.57
CA TRP A 256 -32.53 7.79 9.80
C TRP A 256 -32.11 6.48 9.14
N ILE A 257 -30.83 6.33 8.89
CA ILE A 257 -30.26 5.09 8.35
C ILE A 257 -29.85 4.16 9.48
N GLU A 258 -30.31 2.91 9.42
CA GLU A 258 -29.89 1.79 10.28
C GLU A 258 -29.13 0.76 9.44
N ARG A 259 -28.12 0.12 10.07
CA ARG A 259 -27.40 -1.01 9.47
C ARG A 259 -27.57 -2.21 10.38
N THR A 260 -28.31 -3.19 9.92
CA THR A 260 -28.67 -4.38 10.69
C THR A 260 -28.57 -5.63 9.82
N GLU A 261 -27.97 -6.68 10.36
CA GLU A 261 -27.92 -8.01 9.72
C GLU A 261 -27.44 -8.01 8.25
N GLY A 262 -26.43 -7.15 7.92
CA GLY A 262 -25.89 -7.05 6.56
C GLY A 262 -26.81 -6.32 5.57
N ARG A 263 -27.75 -5.50 6.07
CA ARG A 263 -28.66 -4.68 5.27
C ARG A 263 -28.63 -3.23 5.71
N THR A 264 -28.76 -2.34 4.76
CA THR A 264 -29.02 -0.93 4.98
C THR A 264 -30.54 -0.70 4.96
N VAL A 265 -31.06 -0.07 6.01
CA VAL A 265 -32.48 0.12 6.25
C VAL A 265 -32.74 1.62 6.50
N LEU A 266 -33.75 2.17 5.86
CA LEU A 266 -34.34 3.47 6.24
C LEU A 266 -35.40 3.24 7.29
N ALA A 267 -35.14 3.71 8.51
CA ALA A 267 -36.16 3.86 9.53
C ALA A 267 -36.83 5.24 9.39
N SER A 268 -38.14 5.31 9.42
CA SER A 268 -38.87 6.58 9.33
C SER A 268 -40.13 6.58 10.19
N ALA A 269 -40.49 7.75 10.68
CA ALA A 269 -41.72 7.95 11.44
C ALA A 269 -42.42 9.25 11.06
N VAL A 270 -43.73 9.28 11.19
CA VAL A 270 -44.52 10.53 11.14
C VAL A 270 -44.32 11.23 12.49
N ARG A 271 -43.98 12.50 12.50
CA ARG A 271 -43.82 13.30 13.71
C ARG A 271 -45.09 13.28 14.56
N GLY A 272 -44.92 13.14 15.85
CA GLY A 272 -46.00 12.98 16.82
C GLY A 272 -46.61 11.60 16.87
N ARG A 273 -46.10 10.59 16.12
CA ARG A 273 -46.52 9.18 16.23
C ARG A 273 -45.34 8.32 16.67
N SER A 274 -45.60 7.31 17.46
CA SER A 274 -44.55 6.42 18.01
C SER A 274 -44.14 5.30 17.03
N GLU A 275 -44.91 5.07 15.98
CA GLU A 275 -44.69 3.98 15.03
C GLU A 275 -43.51 4.31 14.09
N VAL A 276 -42.54 3.37 14.01
CA VAL A 276 -41.39 3.46 13.13
C VAL A 276 -41.51 2.43 12.02
N GLU A 277 -41.58 2.91 10.80
CA GLU A 277 -41.55 2.09 9.57
C GLU A 277 -40.11 1.82 9.18
N ARG A 278 -39.76 0.56 8.86
CA ARG A 278 -38.42 0.17 8.41
C ARG A 278 -38.46 -0.36 6.99
N THR A 279 -37.90 0.42 6.07
CA THR A 279 -37.83 0.12 4.64
C THR A 279 -36.43 -0.35 4.26
N PRO A 280 -36.22 -1.61 3.84
CA PRO A 280 -34.95 -2.06 3.32
C PRO A 280 -34.54 -1.24 2.09
N LEU A 281 -33.35 -0.65 2.12
CA LEU A 281 -32.77 0.04 0.98
C LEU A 281 -31.93 -0.92 0.11
N GLY A 282 -31.17 -1.83 0.73
CA GLY A 282 -30.35 -2.82 0.03
C GLY A 282 -29.32 -3.50 0.94
N PRO A 283 -28.31 -4.20 0.39
CA PRO A 283 -27.25 -4.83 1.17
C PRO A 283 -26.40 -3.78 1.89
N ASP A 284 -25.82 -4.15 3.04
CA ASP A 284 -24.84 -3.33 3.74
C ASP A 284 -23.47 -3.53 3.09
N ASP A 285 -23.12 -2.65 2.17
CA ASP A 285 -21.84 -2.60 1.49
C ASP A 285 -20.89 -1.56 2.12
N LYS A 286 -21.25 -1.01 3.27
CA LYS A 286 -20.53 0.07 3.98
C LYS A 286 -20.39 1.37 3.17
N ALA A 287 -21.15 1.52 2.09
CA ALA A 287 -21.17 2.77 1.34
C ALA A 287 -21.76 3.91 2.20
N GLU A 288 -21.11 5.06 2.15
CA GLU A 288 -21.63 6.28 2.75
C GLU A 288 -22.79 6.80 1.88
N LEU A 289 -24.02 6.72 2.37
CA LEU A 289 -25.18 7.23 1.68
C LEU A 289 -25.37 8.71 1.98
N SER A 290 -25.55 9.52 0.94
CA SER A 290 -26.06 10.89 1.06
C SER A 290 -27.52 10.93 0.65
N GLY A 291 -28.33 11.65 1.41
CA GLY A 291 -29.76 11.69 1.10
C GLY A 291 -30.53 12.77 1.83
N GLY A 292 -31.86 12.73 1.68
CA GLY A 292 -32.79 13.64 2.33
C GLY A 292 -34.25 13.31 2.08
N LEU A 293 -35.13 13.81 2.96
CA LEU A 293 -36.56 13.68 2.86
C LEU A 293 -37.17 14.82 2.02
N LEU A 294 -38.14 14.47 1.21
CA LEU A 294 -38.98 15.37 0.36
C LEU A 294 -40.45 14.94 0.53
N GLY A 295 -41.18 15.55 1.45
CA GLY A 295 -42.52 15.08 1.79
C GLY A 295 -42.53 13.61 2.17
N ASP A 296 -43.22 12.77 1.41
CA ASP A 296 -43.29 11.32 1.58
C ASP A 296 -42.29 10.56 0.68
N TRP A 297 -41.23 11.21 0.23
CA TRP A 297 -40.15 10.61 -0.55
C TRP A 297 -38.84 10.69 0.19
N PHE A 298 -37.99 9.65 0.03
CA PHE A 298 -36.61 9.66 0.44
C PHE A 298 -35.71 9.61 -0.78
N ALA A 299 -34.90 10.65 -0.97
CA ALA A 299 -33.95 10.74 -2.06
C ALA A 299 -32.54 10.38 -1.51
N PHE A 300 -31.82 9.48 -2.19
CA PHE A 300 -30.53 8.99 -1.73
C PHE A 300 -29.66 8.47 -2.87
N GLY A 301 -28.33 8.41 -2.60
CA GLY A 301 -27.32 7.81 -3.45
C GLY A 301 -26.01 7.66 -2.67
N ALA A 302 -25.05 6.90 -3.20
CA ALA A 302 -23.73 6.81 -2.62
C ALA A 302 -22.95 8.11 -2.86
N SER A 303 -22.30 8.64 -1.85
CA SER A 303 -21.49 9.87 -1.92
C SER A 303 -20.00 9.60 -2.17
N THR A 304 -19.57 8.35 -2.10
CA THR A 304 -18.18 7.95 -2.29
C THR A 304 -18.05 6.77 -3.25
N GLY A 305 -16.94 6.75 -3.99
CA GLY A 305 -16.67 5.92 -5.15
C GLY A 305 -16.51 4.41 -4.96
N SER A 306 -17.33 3.77 -4.16
CA SER A 306 -17.39 2.30 -4.10
C SER A 306 -18.46 1.78 -5.04
N VAL A 307 -18.22 0.62 -5.65
CA VAL A 307 -19.19 -0.15 -6.44
C VAL A 307 -20.38 -0.47 -5.56
N THR A 308 -21.42 0.31 -5.68
CA THR A 308 -22.64 0.08 -4.92
C THR A 308 -23.84 0.11 -5.84
N PRO A 309 -24.93 -0.61 -5.52
CA PRO A 309 -26.19 -0.45 -6.21
C PRO A 309 -26.79 0.97 -6.05
N TRP A 310 -26.15 1.83 -5.27
CA TRP A 310 -26.53 3.18 -4.91
C TRP A 310 -25.92 4.28 -5.78
N HIS A 311 -25.17 3.94 -6.81
CA HIS A 311 -24.48 4.91 -7.66
C HIS A 311 -25.39 6.01 -8.19
N THR A 312 -26.57 5.63 -8.62
CA THR A 312 -27.59 6.56 -9.13
C THR A 312 -28.31 7.27 -7.98
N PHE A 313 -28.40 8.60 -8.01
CA PHE A 313 -29.21 9.34 -7.06
C PHE A 313 -30.71 9.19 -7.39
N THR A 314 -31.43 8.53 -6.50
CA THR A 314 -32.79 8.05 -6.72
C THR A 314 -33.70 8.50 -5.58
N ALA A 315 -34.90 8.91 -5.86
CA ALA A 315 -35.94 9.11 -4.84
C ALA A 315 -36.88 7.90 -4.80
N ARG A 316 -37.18 7.42 -3.58
CA ARG A 316 -38.13 6.34 -3.33
C ARG A 316 -39.29 6.83 -2.49
N SER A 317 -40.51 6.54 -2.93
CA SER A 317 -41.72 6.82 -2.20
C SER A 317 -41.83 5.94 -0.95
N LEU A 318 -42.16 6.57 0.18
CA LEU A 318 -42.37 5.88 1.47
C LEU A 318 -43.79 5.34 1.60
N THR A 319 -44.68 5.65 0.65
CA THR A 319 -46.06 5.19 0.68
C THR A 319 -46.31 3.97 -0.18
N ASP A 320 -45.70 3.89 -1.36
CA ASP A 320 -45.97 2.84 -2.34
C ASP A 320 -44.68 2.15 -2.88
N GLY A 321 -43.50 2.61 -2.44
CA GLY A 321 -42.23 2.06 -2.85
C GLY A 321 -41.74 2.41 -4.26
N THR A 322 -42.52 3.24 -5.01
CA THR A 322 -42.13 3.71 -6.34
C THR A 322 -40.80 4.45 -6.31
N SER A 323 -39.95 4.24 -7.32
CA SER A 323 -38.66 4.90 -7.43
C SER A 323 -38.53 5.77 -8.66
N VAL A 324 -37.89 6.94 -8.52
CA VAL A 324 -37.64 7.91 -9.58
C VAL A 324 -36.12 8.19 -9.61
N LYS A 325 -35.47 7.99 -10.75
CA LYS A 325 -34.10 8.43 -10.96
C LYS A 325 -34.06 9.95 -11.08
N LEU A 326 -33.20 10.61 -10.31
CA LEU A 326 -33.04 12.06 -10.27
C LEU A 326 -31.75 12.52 -10.96
N LEU A 327 -30.62 11.92 -10.61
CA LEU A 327 -29.30 12.24 -11.18
C LEU A 327 -28.56 10.93 -11.51
N ASP A 328 -27.57 11.04 -12.39
CA ASP A 328 -26.71 9.91 -12.72
C ASP A 328 -25.77 9.60 -11.54
N PHE A 329 -25.35 10.65 -10.83
CA PHE A 329 -24.50 10.54 -9.64
C PHE A 329 -24.67 11.77 -8.74
N ALA A 330 -24.41 11.63 -7.43
CA ALA A 330 -24.40 12.72 -6.46
C ALA A 330 -23.22 12.58 -5.49
N THR A 331 -22.50 13.70 -5.27
CA THR A 331 -21.35 13.74 -4.34
C THR A 331 -21.73 14.33 -2.99
N SER A 332 -22.73 15.20 -2.93
CA SER A 332 -23.10 15.90 -1.71
C SER A 332 -24.57 16.31 -1.75
N VAL A 333 -25.26 16.15 -0.63
CA VAL A 333 -26.67 16.51 -0.46
C VAL A 333 -26.82 17.38 0.77
N THR A 334 -27.61 18.44 0.67
CA THR A 334 -27.99 19.28 1.82
C THR A 334 -29.48 19.68 1.73
N LYS A 335 -30.04 20.02 2.89
CA LYS A 335 -31.39 20.57 2.94
C LYS A 335 -31.45 21.92 2.22
N GLY A 336 -32.38 22.09 1.31
CA GLY A 336 -32.68 23.33 0.62
C GLY A 336 -33.78 24.13 1.30
N PRO A 337 -34.13 25.32 0.76
CA PRO A 337 -35.23 26.12 1.26
C PRO A 337 -36.60 25.41 1.07
N GLY A 338 -37.46 25.50 2.06
CA GLY A 338 -38.75 24.82 2.05
C GLY A 338 -38.56 23.29 2.08
N ASP A 339 -39.44 22.58 1.37
CA ASP A 339 -39.32 21.11 1.20
C ASP A 339 -38.49 20.74 -0.04
N SER A 340 -37.25 21.29 -0.16
CA SER A 340 -36.35 20.97 -1.24
C SER A 340 -35.03 20.41 -0.72
N LEU A 341 -34.26 19.73 -1.60
CA LEU A 341 -32.87 19.36 -1.38
C LEU A 341 -31.98 20.05 -2.41
N LEU A 342 -30.79 20.40 -2.03
CA LEU A 342 -29.71 20.73 -2.97
C LEU A 342 -28.74 19.56 -3.06
N VAL A 343 -28.43 19.18 -4.29
CA VAL A 343 -27.62 18.03 -4.61
C VAL A 343 -26.49 18.48 -5.55
N LEU A 344 -25.26 18.33 -5.13
CA LEU A 344 -24.12 18.42 -6.04
C LEU A 344 -23.99 17.07 -6.73
N GLY A 345 -24.11 17.06 -8.03
CA GLY A 345 -24.16 15.83 -8.81
C GLY A 345 -24.14 16.11 -10.30
N THR A 346 -24.46 15.10 -11.08
CA THR A 346 -24.36 15.18 -12.54
C THR A 346 -25.52 14.49 -13.26
N THR A 347 -25.88 15.01 -14.46
CA THR A 347 -26.75 14.35 -15.41
C THR A 347 -26.12 14.35 -16.80
N ALA A 348 -26.43 13.36 -17.63
CA ALA A 348 -25.97 13.29 -19.01
C ALA A 348 -26.36 14.53 -19.84
N ALA A 349 -27.49 15.14 -19.50
CA ALA A 349 -28.05 16.26 -20.25
C ALA A 349 -27.44 17.63 -19.87
N GLN A 350 -27.03 17.83 -18.60
CA GLN A 350 -26.70 19.16 -18.07
C GLN A 350 -25.30 19.22 -17.39
N GLY A 351 -24.56 18.09 -17.33
CA GLY A 351 -23.25 18.04 -16.74
C GLY A 351 -23.23 18.12 -15.21
N GLU A 352 -22.08 18.41 -14.64
CA GLU A 352 -21.88 18.56 -13.19
C GLU A 352 -22.35 19.91 -12.68
N GLY A 353 -23.06 19.90 -11.55
CA GLY A 353 -23.54 21.12 -10.92
C GLY A 353 -24.38 20.90 -9.68
N VAL A 354 -24.95 21.98 -9.17
CA VAL A 354 -25.91 21.94 -8.08
C VAL A 354 -27.30 21.85 -8.65
N TYR A 355 -28.00 20.80 -8.27
CA TYR A 355 -29.38 20.54 -8.63
C TYR A 355 -30.29 20.80 -7.44
N ARG A 356 -31.38 21.52 -7.65
CA ARG A 356 -32.49 21.61 -6.70
C ARG A 356 -33.45 20.47 -6.99
N VAL A 357 -33.72 19.66 -5.98
CA VAL A 357 -34.71 18.59 -6.05
C VAL A 357 -35.92 18.99 -5.22
N GLU A 358 -37.09 19.02 -5.85
CA GLU A 358 -38.34 19.42 -5.24
C GLU A 358 -39.51 18.60 -5.83
N LEU A 359 -40.66 18.60 -5.14
CA LEU A 359 -41.85 17.93 -5.64
C LEU A 359 -42.49 18.75 -6.76
N GLY A 360 -42.72 18.11 -7.90
CA GLY A 360 -43.47 18.66 -8.99
C GLY A 360 -44.96 18.77 -8.68
N ALA A 361 -45.74 19.35 -9.59
CA ALA A 361 -47.19 19.46 -9.48
C ALA A 361 -47.89 18.09 -9.45
N ASP A 362 -47.24 17.04 -9.96
CA ASP A 362 -47.69 15.65 -9.92
C ASP A 362 -47.34 14.93 -8.61
N GLY A 363 -46.73 15.63 -7.66
CA GLY A 363 -46.26 15.07 -6.37
C GLY A 363 -45.04 14.21 -6.47
N LYS A 364 -44.35 14.13 -7.63
CA LYS A 364 -43.12 13.37 -7.80
C LYS A 364 -41.88 14.27 -7.70
N PRO A 365 -40.77 13.76 -7.14
CA PRO A 365 -39.50 14.49 -7.11
C PRO A 365 -38.94 14.74 -8.52
N ALA A 366 -38.45 15.97 -8.74
CA ALA A 366 -37.77 16.36 -9.98
C ALA A 366 -36.52 17.17 -9.64
N ALA A 367 -35.46 17.00 -10.43
CA ALA A 367 -34.20 17.72 -10.29
C ALA A 367 -34.05 18.81 -11.34
N ARG A 368 -33.62 20.01 -10.94
CA ARG A 368 -33.37 21.15 -11.81
C ARG A 368 -32.02 21.77 -11.51
N LEU A 369 -31.17 21.94 -12.53
CA LEU A 369 -29.85 22.58 -12.39
C LEU A 369 -30.04 24.06 -11.97
N ILE A 370 -29.28 24.47 -10.92
CA ILE A 370 -29.30 25.85 -10.39
C ILE A 370 -27.91 26.49 -10.32
N ALA A 371 -26.85 25.71 -10.45
CA ALA A 371 -25.46 26.17 -10.61
C ALA A 371 -24.68 25.11 -11.37
N THR A 372 -23.70 25.50 -12.18
CA THR A 372 -22.90 24.58 -12.99
C THR A 372 -21.43 24.69 -12.66
N THR A 373 -20.68 23.59 -12.78
CA THR A 373 -19.21 23.60 -12.76
C THR A 373 -18.63 23.84 -14.17
N GLY A 374 -19.46 23.73 -15.20
CA GLY A 374 -19.01 23.76 -16.59
C GLY A 374 -18.41 22.44 -17.08
N GLU A 375 -18.22 21.48 -16.17
CA GLU A 375 -17.72 20.16 -16.50
C GLU A 375 -18.82 19.30 -17.13
N PRO A 376 -18.47 18.54 -18.19
CA PRO A 376 -19.40 17.58 -18.77
C PRO A 376 -19.73 16.46 -17.76
N ASN A 377 -20.75 15.67 -18.10
CA ASN A 377 -21.05 14.49 -17.30
C ASN A 377 -19.98 13.41 -17.49
N HIS A 378 -18.96 13.40 -16.64
CA HIS A 378 -18.02 12.28 -16.52
C HIS A 378 -18.64 11.10 -15.71
N GLY A 379 -19.86 11.24 -15.24
CA GLY A 379 -20.52 10.33 -14.29
C GLY A 379 -21.02 9.01 -14.87
N VAL A 380 -20.96 8.81 -16.20
CA VAL A 380 -21.50 7.60 -16.85
C VAL A 380 -20.44 6.74 -17.54
N ASP A 381 -19.24 7.24 -17.72
CA ASP A 381 -18.17 6.48 -18.39
C ASP A 381 -17.38 5.67 -17.35
N PRO A 382 -17.46 4.33 -17.41
CA PRO A 382 -16.64 3.50 -16.55
C PRO A 382 -15.17 3.63 -16.98
N VAL A 383 -14.26 3.60 -15.99
CA VAL A 383 -12.85 3.45 -16.28
C VAL A 383 -12.59 1.97 -16.54
N THR A 384 -12.40 1.61 -17.80
CA THR A 384 -12.20 0.22 -18.23
C THR A 384 -10.72 -0.09 -18.40
N TYR A 385 -10.35 -1.33 -18.14
CA TYR A 385 -9.01 -1.83 -18.41
C TYR A 385 -8.80 -2.05 -19.92
N VAL A 386 -7.66 -1.54 -20.43
CA VAL A 386 -7.30 -1.63 -21.86
C VAL A 386 -6.19 -2.68 -22.07
N GLY A 387 -5.21 -2.73 -21.19
CA GLY A 387 -4.09 -3.67 -21.32
C GLY A 387 -3.00 -3.45 -20.28
N ALA A 388 -2.00 -4.36 -20.28
CA ALA A 388 -0.79 -4.24 -19.46
C ALA A 388 0.46 -4.45 -20.32
N ASP A 389 1.52 -3.74 -19.96
CA ASP A 389 2.89 -3.99 -20.34
C ASP A 389 3.67 -4.38 -19.07
N VAL A 390 3.49 -5.63 -18.67
CA VAL A 390 4.16 -6.25 -17.53
C VAL A 390 5.04 -7.36 -18.07
N PRO A 391 6.37 -7.31 -17.87
CA PRO A 391 7.27 -8.36 -18.33
C PRO A 391 6.85 -9.72 -17.76
N ALA A 392 6.80 -10.76 -18.61
CA ALA A 392 6.49 -12.12 -18.13
C ALA A 392 7.54 -12.65 -17.15
N VAL A 393 8.81 -12.17 -17.28
CA VAL A 393 9.92 -12.50 -16.41
C VAL A 393 10.65 -11.22 -16.00
N VAL A 394 10.83 -11.04 -14.69
CA VAL A 394 11.59 -9.96 -14.07
C VAL A 394 12.85 -10.54 -13.46
N SER A 395 14.02 -10.24 -14.06
CA SER A 395 15.31 -10.63 -13.51
C SER A 395 15.85 -9.51 -12.61
N LEU A 396 15.95 -9.80 -11.31
CA LEU A 396 16.47 -8.84 -10.33
C LEU A 396 18.02 -8.73 -10.30
N ASP A 397 18.72 -9.57 -11.07
CA ASP A 397 20.17 -9.46 -11.24
C ASP A 397 20.57 -8.33 -12.19
N ARG A 398 19.66 -7.94 -13.10
CA ARG A 398 19.97 -7.06 -14.23
C ARG A 398 19.43 -5.64 -14.08
N ALA A 399 18.38 -5.45 -13.31
CA ALA A 399 17.70 -4.17 -13.20
C ALA A 399 17.55 -3.72 -11.75
N THR A 400 17.94 -2.48 -11.48
CA THR A 400 17.70 -1.83 -10.19
C THR A 400 16.23 -1.44 -9.99
N ARG A 401 15.49 -1.28 -11.09
CA ARG A 401 14.05 -1.04 -11.12
C ARG A 401 13.46 -1.65 -12.39
N THR A 402 12.28 -2.23 -12.27
CA THR A 402 11.50 -2.79 -13.39
C THR A 402 10.22 -2.01 -13.54
N ARG A 403 9.91 -1.58 -14.77
CA ARG A 403 8.65 -0.90 -15.08
C ARG A 403 7.54 -1.93 -15.25
N LEU A 404 6.47 -1.76 -14.49
CA LEU A 404 5.20 -2.44 -14.64
C LEU A 404 4.17 -1.39 -15.03
N GLU A 405 3.44 -1.62 -16.12
CA GLU A 405 2.52 -0.63 -16.67
C GLU A 405 1.15 -1.23 -16.98
N TRP A 406 0.09 -0.51 -16.64
CA TRP A 406 -1.30 -0.86 -16.92
C TRP A 406 -2.00 0.32 -17.57
N THR A 407 -2.78 0.07 -18.61
CA THR A 407 -3.50 1.11 -19.34
C THR A 407 -4.99 0.98 -19.09
N PHE A 408 -5.62 2.09 -18.75
CA PHE A 408 -7.05 2.24 -18.57
C PHE A 408 -7.62 3.28 -19.54
N SER A 409 -8.92 3.29 -19.73
CA SER A 409 -9.60 4.20 -20.68
C SER A 409 -9.58 5.67 -20.24
N SER A 410 -9.29 5.96 -18.97
CA SER A 410 -9.22 7.33 -18.41
C SER A 410 -8.24 7.39 -17.25
N SER A 411 -7.69 8.57 -16.99
CA SER A 411 -6.88 8.89 -15.81
C SER A 411 -7.70 9.39 -14.61
N GLU A 412 -9.01 9.54 -14.76
CA GLU A 412 -9.91 10.09 -13.73
C GLU A 412 -10.35 9.02 -12.72
N ALA A 413 -9.37 8.43 -12.04
CA ALA A 413 -9.57 7.38 -11.04
C ALA A 413 -8.43 7.38 -10.01
N ASP A 414 -8.71 6.80 -8.85
CA ASP A 414 -7.68 6.40 -7.90
C ASP A 414 -7.12 5.04 -8.33
N PHE A 415 -5.84 5.02 -8.67
CA PHE A 415 -5.16 3.80 -9.09
C PHE A 415 -4.36 3.21 -7.95
N SER A 416 -4.41 1.89 -7.83
CA SER A 416 -3.59 1.13 -6.91
C SER A 416 -3.18 -0.20 -7.52
N VAL A 417 -2.02 -0.69 -7.12
CA VAL A 417 -1.55 -2.03 -7.47
C VAL A 417 -1.04 -2.74 -6.22
N MET A 418 -1.33 -4.01 -6.14
CA MET A 418 -0.76 -4.94 -5.19
C MET A 418 -0.01 -6.02 -5.97
N VAL A 419 1.26 -6.23 -5.62
CA VAL A 419 2.07 -7.34 -6.14
C VAL A 419 2.33 -8.29 -4.97
N ARG A 420 2.06 -9.57 -5.15
CA ARG A 420 2.16 -10.59 -4.12
C ARG A 420 2.76 -11.87 -4.67
N ARG A 421 3.69 -12.51 -3.95
CA ARG A 421 4.17 -13.85 -4.27
C ARG A 421 3.04 -14.87 -4.13
N LYS A 422 2.84 -15.73 -5.13
CA LYS A 422 1.72 -16.70 -5.15
C LYS A 422 1.94 -17.89 -4.22
N TRP A 423 3.13 -18.45 -4.23
CA TRP A 423 3.44 -19.69 -3.54
C TRP A 423 4.86 -19.70 -2.99
N GLY A 424 5.14 -20.61 -2.08
CA GLY A 424 6.49 -20.86 -1.56
C GLY A 424 6.91 -19.96 -0.41
N PRO A 425 8.18 -20.00 -0.05
CA PRO A 425 8.77 -19.19 1.00
C PRO A 425 8.54 -17.70 0.74
N GLY A 426 8.24 -16.93 1.79
CA GLY A 426 7.85 -15.51 1.64
C GLY A 426 6.43 -15.30 1.08
N PHE A 427 5.59 -16.35 1.04
CA PHE A 427 4.16 -16.20 0.78
C PHE A 427 3.55 -15.14 1.70
N GLY A 428 2.81 -14.19 1.10
CA GLY A 428 2.30 -13.03 1.83
C GLY A 428 3.19 -11.79 1.77
N ALA A 429 4.44 -11.90 1.24
CA ALA A 429 5.23 -10.72 0.91
C ALA A 429 4.54 -9.91 -0.18
N THR A 430 4.30 -8.62 0.09
CA THR A 430 3.51 -7.76 -0.79
C THR A 430 4.17 -6.42 -1.01
N VAL A 431 3.91 -5.82 -2.18
CA VAL A 431 4.05 -4.38 -2.38
C VAL A 431 2.67 -3.81 -2.66
N LYS A 432 2.35 -2.68 -2.05
CA LYS A 432 1.17 -1.89 -2.37
C LYS A 432 1.63 -0.50 -2.80
N ALA A 433 1.22 -0.09 -3.97
CA ALA A 433 1.53 1.24 -4.49
C ALA A 433 0.26 1.87 -5.08
N GLY A 434 0.12 3.17 -4.90
CA GLY A 434 -0.93 3.99 -5.51
C GLY A 434 -0.33 5.27 -6.04
N VAL A 435 -1.10 6.07 -6.74
CA VAL A 435 -0.65 7.39 -7.20
C VAL A 435 -0.17 8.21 -6.01
N GLY A 436 1.06 8.72 -6.08
CA GLY A 436 1.73 9.43 -4.97
C GLY A 436 2.65 8.56 -4.10
N SER A 437 2.67 7.23 -4.29
CA SER A 437 3.70 6.35 -3.73
C SER A 437 5.00 6.47 -4.52
N ASP A 438 6.16 6.12 -3.90
CA ASP A 438 7.44 6.10 -4.60
C ASP A 438 7.39 5.16 -5.82
N GLY A 439 7.78 5.68 -6.97
CA GLY A 439 7.78 4.96 -8.24
C GLY A 439 6.42 4.77 -8.90
N ALA A 440 5.30 5.21 -8.30
CA ALA A 440 3.97 5.08 -8.89
C ALA A 440 3.48 6.41 -9.49
N SER A 441 2.97 6.36 -10.71
CA SER A 441 2.46 7.53 -11.44
C SER A 441 1.35 7.14 -12.43
N VAL A 442 0.50 8.11 -12.78
CA VAL A 442 -0.46 7.97 -13.87
C VAL A 442 -0.30 9.16 -14.81
N ASP A 443 -0.41 8.92 -16.11
CA ASP A 443 -0.42 10.00 -17.12
C ASP A 443 -1.86 10.29 -17.60
N ALA A 444 -2.01 11.40 -18.33
CA ALA A 444 -3.31 11.86 -18.83
C ALA A 444 -4.02 10.88 -19.78
N SER A 445 -3.32 9.88 -20.30
CA SER A 445 -3.90 8.82 -21.14
C SER A 445 -4.42 7.61 -20.34
N GLY A 446 -4.44 7.68 -18.99
CA GLY A 446 -4.87 6.57 -18.14
C GLY A 446 -3.83 5.46 -17.98
N ARG A 447 -2.56 5.76 -18.23
CA ARG A 447 -1.46 4.82 -18.13
C ARG A 447 -0.87 4.89 -16.72
N PHE A 448 -1.20 3.90 -15.89
CA PHE A 448 -0.70 3.75 -14.54
C PHE A 448 0.59 2.93 -14.54
N ARG A 449 1.66 3.45 -13.93
CA ARG A 449 2.99 2.86 -13.90
C ARG A 449 3.48 2.68 -12.49
N LEU A 450 4.18 1.57 -12.27
CA LEU A 450 4.99 1.31 -11.09
C LEU A 450 6.43 0.99 -11.55
N ASP A 451 7.39 1.85 -11.22
CA ASP A 451 8.82 1.54 -11.36
C ASP A 451 9.25 0.76 -10.09
N TRP A 452 9.02 -0.55 -10.12
CA TRP A 452 9.24 -1.44 -8.98
C TRP A 452 10.73 -1.66 -8.71
N SER A 453 11.17 -1.44 -7.45
CA SER A 453 12.56 -1.65 -7.00
C SER A 453 12.94 -3.13 -6.81
N GLY A 454 12.01 -4.06 -6.97
CA GLY A 454 12.23 -5.47 -6.62
C GLY A 454 12.12 -5.74 -5.12
N GLU A 455 11.60 -4.78 -4.34
CA GLU A 455 11.39 -4.94 -2.90
C GLU A 455 9.93 -5.28 -2.60
N VAL A 456 9.73 -6.03 -1.52
CA VAL A 456 8.42 -6.43 -0.99
C VAL A 456 8.42 -6.27 0.53
N LEU A 457 7.23 -6.13 1.10
CA LEU A 457 7.04 -6.09 2.55
C LEU A 457 6.72 -7.50 3.06
N ARG A 458 7.51 -7.99 4.00
CA ARG A 458 7.27 -9.28 4.67
C ARG A 458 6.24 -9.10 5.79
N SER A 459 5.21 -9.94 5.80
CA SER A 459 4.20 -10.01 6.87
C SER A 459 4.53 -11.16 7.85
N PRO A 460 4.32 -11.03 9.19
CA PRO A 460 3.95 -9.82 9.92
C PRO A 460 5.20 -9.00 10.25
N GLY A 461 5.15 -7.69 10.23
CA GLY A 461 6.27 -6.83 10.65
C GLY A 461 6.60 -5.70 9.68
N ASN A 462 6.09 -5.76 8.43
CA ASN A 462 6.38 -4.75 7.40
C ASN A 462 7.89 -4.54 7.13
N GLU A 463 8.70 -5.58 7.30
CA GLU A 463 10.10 -5.55 6.97
C GLU A 463 10.28 -5.52 5.46
N VAL A 464 11.06 -4.55 4.96
CA VAL A 464 11.38 -4.44 3.54
C VAL A 464 12.45 -5.48 3.20
N MET A 465 12.16 -6.36 2.27
CA MET A 465 13.10 -7.35 1.75
C MET A 465 13.10 -7.34 0.22
N SER A 466 14.19 -7.82 -0.38
CA SER A 466 14.21 -8.04 -1.82
C SER A 466 13.29 -9.22 -2.16
N ALA A 467 12.53 -9.10 -3.26
CA ALA A 467 11.57 -10.11 -3.67
C ALA A 467 12.27 -11.45 -3.96
N PRO A 468 11.90 -12.55 -3.28
CA PRO A 468 12.42 -13.88 -3.62
C PRO A 468 12.01 -14.31 -5.03
N PRO A 469 12.78 -15.19 -5.71
CA PRO A 469 12.38 -15.74 -6.98
C PRO A 469 11.08 -16.55 -6.87
N GLY A 470 10.35 -16.67 -7.97
CA GLY A 470 9.10 -17.39 -8.04
C GLY A 470 7.98 -16.65 -8.76
N GLU A 471 6.79 -17.23 -8.73
CA GLU A 471 5.61 -16.66 -9.39
C GLU A 471 4.94 -15.59 -8.51
N TYR A 472 4.70 -14.42 -9.09
CA TYR A 472 4.01 -13.28 -8.49
C TYR A 472 2.69 -13.03 -9.19
N GLU A 473 1.71 -12.62 -8.41
CA GLU A 473 0.43 -12.11 -8.88
C GLU A 473 0.39 -10.61 -8.63
N TRP A 474 0.01 -9.85 -9.65
CA TRP A 474 -0.36 -8.47 -9.50
C TRP A 474 -1.88 -8.31 -9.56
N THR A 475 -2.40 -7.42 -8.74
CA THR A 475 -3.80 -6.97 -8.77
C THR A 475 -3.78 -5.47 -8.90
N VAL A 476 -4.27 -4.94 -10.03
CA VAL A 476 -4.40 -3.51 -10.26
C VAL A 476 -5.86 -3.12 -10.18
N SER A 477 -6.14 -1.99 -9.53
CA SER A 477 -7.48 -1.45 -9.39
C SER A 477 -7.50 0.02 -9.79
N ALA A 478 -8.54 0.40 -10.52
CA ALA A 478 -8.88 1.78 -10.82
C ALA A 478 -10.26 2.07 -10.23
N THR A 479 -10.33 3.01 -9.29
CA THR A 479 -11.57 3.45 -8.66
C THR A 479 -11.95 4.82 -9.24
N PRO A 480 -12.91 4.89 -10.17
CA PRO A 480 -13.28 6.14 -10.84
C PRO A 480 -13.76 7.21 -9.87
N TRP A 481 -13.34 8.46 -10.06
CA TRP A 481 -13.79 9.59 -9.23
C TRP A 481 -15.28 9.93 -9.42
N ASN A 482 -15.86 9.48 -10.52
CA ASN A 482 -17.27 9.67 -10.83
C ASN A 482 -18.21 8.69 -10.11
N GLY A 483 -17.66 7.85 -9.19
CA GLY A 483 -18.44 6.88 -8.43
C GLY A 483 -18.88 5.62 -9.20
N MET A 484 -18.45 5.46 -10.45
CA MET A 484 -18.66 4.22 -11.19
C MET A 484 -17.91 3.04 -10.53
N PRO A 485 -18.35 1.81 -10.79
CA PRO A 485 -17.68 0.63 -10.28
C PRO A 485 -16.17 0.63 -10.51
N SER A 486 -15.40 0.25 -9.47
CA SER A 486 -13.97 0.02 -9.62
C SER A 486 -13.71 -1.13 -10.58
N THR A 487 -12.75 -0.92 -11.48
CA THR A 487 -12.23 -1.97 -12.34
C THR A 487 -11.03 -2.60 -11.67
N THR A 488 -11.08 -3.92 -11.45
CA THR A 488 -9.97 -4.69 -10.86
C THR A 488 -9.57 -5.80 -11.81
N VAL A 489 -8.29 -5.92 -12.09
CA VAL A 489 -7.70 -6.93 -12.97
C VAL A 489 -6.49 -7.54 -12.31
N THR A 490 -6.27 -8.83 -12.56
CA THR A 490 -5.14 -9.59 -12.06
C THR A 490 -4.33 -10.17 -13.22
N GLY A 491 -3.05 -10.40 -12.96
CA GLY A 491 -2.17 -11.13 -13.86
C GLY A 491 -0.95 -11.64 -13.11
N THR A 492 -0.02 -12.25 -13.80
CA THR A 492 1.15 -12.87 -13.18
C THR A 492 2.43 -12.52 -13.92
N PHE A 493 3.55 -12.63 -13.21
CA PHE A 493 4.89 -12.63 -13.76
C PHE A 493 5.81 -13.50 -12.89
N THR A 494 6.96 -13.88 -13.41
CA THR A 494 7.95 -14.65 -12.67
C THR A 494 9.14 -13.76 -12.31
N VAL A 495 9.53 -13.75 -11.05
CA VAL A 495 10.79 -13.15 -10.59
C VAL A 495 11.88 -14.21 -10.67
N THR A 496 13.03 -13.84 -11.25
CA THR A 496 14.21 -14.72 -11.33
C THR A 496 15.42 -14.04 -10.72
N ARG A 497 16.30 -14.85 -10.14
CA ARG A 497 17.64 -14.50 -9.67
C ARG A 497 18.63 -15.57 -10.09
N THR A 498 19.89 -15.19 -10.24
CA THR A 498 20.97 -16.16 -10.31
C THR A 498 21.24 -16.68 -8.91
N PRO A 499 21.14 -17.99 -8.65
CA PRO A 499 21.45 -18.58 -7.35
C PRO A 499 22.85 -18.19 -6.87
N GLN A 500 22.98 -17.84 -5.60
CA GLN A 500 24.26 -17.53 -4.96
C GLN A 500 24.55 -18.60 -3.88
N PRO A 501 25.78 -19.04 -3.71
CA PRO A 501 26.11 -20.13 -2.77
C PRO A 501 25.67 -19.90 -1.32
N HIS A 502 25.59 -18.64 -0.91
CA HIS A 502 25.26 -18.24 0.45
C HIS A 502 23.94 -17.47 0.57
N ASP A 503 23.12 -17.37 -0.49
CA ASP A 503 21.82 -16.70 -0.43
C ASP A 503 20.74 -17.70 -0.04
N TYR A 504 20.58 -17.93 1.27
CA TYR A 504 19.60 -18.87 1.82
C TYR A 504 18.18 -18.29 1.94
N SER A 505 18.05 -16.98 1.77
CA SER A 505 16.78 -16.26 1.83
C SER A 505 16.27 -15.84 0.46
N ASP A 506 17.03 -16.09 -0.60
CA ASP A 506 16.78 -15.68 -1.98
C ASP A 506 16.55 -14.17 -2.16
N ASN A 507 17.20 -13.36 -1.33
CA ASN A 507 17.07 -11.90 -1.41
C ASN A 507 18.12 -11.24 -2.32
N GLY A 508 19.02 -12.03 -2.92
CA GLY A 508 20.11 -11.58 -3.79
C GLY A 508 21.29 -10.96 -3.05
N SER A 509 21.40 -11.20 -1.74
CA SER A 509 22.56 -10.88 -0.91
C SER A 509 23.04 -12.15 -0.23
N PRO A 510 24.35 -12.31 0.01
CA PRO A 510 24.84 -13.49 0.72
C PRO A 510 24.44 -13.45 2.18
N ASP A 511 23.95 -14.56 2.68
CA ASP A 511 23.66 -14.78 4.08
C ASP A 511 24.86 -15.46 4.78
N LEU A 512 24.90 -15.36 6.10
CA LEU A 512 25.86 -16.08 6.92
C LEU A 512 25.11 -17.07 7.82
N LEU A 513 25.65 -18.24 8.02
CA LEU A 513 25.14 -19.21 8.98
C LEU A 513 25.94 -19.13 10.27
N ALA A 514 25.34 -18.62 11.33
CA ALA A 514 25.99 -18.50 12.64
C ALA A 514 25.54 -19.60 13.57
N ARG A 515 26.51 -20.43 14.03
CA ARG A 515 26.29 -21.48 15.03
C ARG A 515 26.63 -20.98 16.42
N THR A 516 25.69 -21.09 17.33
CA THR A 516 25.91 -20.73 18.75
C THR A 516 26.57 -21.84 19.53
N THR A 517 27.12 -21.51 20.69
CA THR A 517 27.75 -22.49 21.61
C THR A 517 26.79 -23.56 22.14
N ASN A 518 25.47 -23.27 22.16
CA ASN A 518 24.44 -24.24 22.54
C ASN A 518 23.87 -25.03 21.36
N GLY A 519 24.48 -24.96 20.18
CA GLY A 519 24.13 -25.78 19.03
C GLY A 519 22.90 -25.32 18.25
N ARG A 520 22.57 -24.03 18.29
CA ARG A 520 21.62 -23.43 17.39
C ARG A 520 22.33 -22.88 16.15
N LEU A 521 21.75 -23.05 14.98
CA LEU A 521 22.21 -22.46 13.74
C LEU A 521 21.20 -21.40 13.29
N PHE A 522 21.70 -20.20 12.94
CA PHE A 522 20.88 -19.09 12.48
C PHE A 522 21.38 -18.59 11.13
N PRO A 523 20.51 -18.40 10.16
CA PRO A 523 20.84 -17.53 9.03
C PRO A 523 20.90 -16.08 9.52
N ILE A 524 21.94 -15.39 9.14
CA ILE A 524 22.09 -13.94 9.28
C ILE A 524 21.92 -13.38 7.90
N ASP A 525 20.70 -12.95 7.61
CA ASP A 525 20.36 -12.27 6.38
C ASP A 525 21.09 -10.93 6.30
N THR A 526 21.73 -10.63 5.17
CA THR A 526 22.56 -9.44 4.99
C THR A 526 22.14 -8.61 3.79
N ARG A 527 22.61 -7.37 3.76
CA ARG A 527 22.54 -6.50 2.58
C ARG A 527 23.79 -5.64 2.47
N TRP A 528 24.09 -5.22 1.24
CA TRP A 528 25.14 -4.23 1.02
C TRP A 528 24.62 -2.83 1.33
N ASP A 529 25.32 -2.10 2.20
CA ASP A 529 25.10 -0.68 2.43
C ASP A 529 26.14 0.11 1.61
N ALA A 530 25.72 0.62 0.45
CA ALA A 530 26.59 1.36 -0.46
C ALA A 530 27.11 2.67 0.17
N THR A 531 26.35 3.28 1.08
CA THR A 531 26.76 4.52 1.78
C THR A 531 27.85 4.24 2.80
N ALA A 532 27.72 3.15 3.56
CA ALA A 532 28.71 2.72 4.54
C ALA A 532 29.85 1.89 3.94
N GLY A 533 29.72 1.43 2.69
CA GLY A 533 30.70 0.59 1.99
C GLY A 533 30.96 -0.76 2.66
N ARG A 534 29.91 -1.37 3.21
CA ARG A 534 30.01 -2.63 3.97
C ARG A 534 28.74 -3.46 3.94
N LEU A 535 28.87 -4.75 4.22
CA LEU A 535 27.75 -5.62 4.56
C LEU A 535 27.16 -5.23 5.91
N VAL A 536 25.84 -5.18 5.99
CA VAL A 536 25.09 -4.97 7.24
C VAL A 536 24.08 -6.09 7.38
N PRO A 537 23.82 -6.59 8.60
CA PRO A 537 22.73 -7.51 8.81
C PRO A 537 21.40 -6.79 8.55
N LEU A 538 20.46 -7.45 7.88
CA LEU A 538 19.06 -7.14 8.00
C LEU A 538 18.61 -7.45 9.43
N ALA A 539 17.50 -6.88 9.90
CA ALA A 539 17.07 -7.06 11.28
C ALA A 539 17.10 -8.54 11.68
N PRO A 540 17.51 -8.89 12.90
CA PRO A 540 17.65 -10.27 13.32
C PRO A 540 16.30 -10.97 13.23
N GLY A 541 16.08 -11.70 12.14
CA GLY A 541 15.02 -12.68 12.08
C GLY A 541 15.39 -13.78 13.07
N GLU A 542 14.64 -13.93 14.14
CA GLU A 542 14.73 -15.11 14.99
C GLU A 542 14.15 -16.30 14.20
N SER A 543 14.90 -16.78 13.21
CA SER A 543 14.57 -18.07 12.63
C SER A 543 15.01 -19.14 13.63
N VAL A 544 14.01 -19.80 14.18
CA VAL A 544 14.20 -20.82 15.20
C VAL A 544 14.58 -22.12 14.50
N ASP A 545 15.83 -22.34 14.28
CA ASP A 545 16.28 -23.71 14.08
C ASP A 545 16.25 -24.46 15.41
N ARG A 546 15.80 -25.73 15.36
CA ARG A 546 15.47 -26.54 16.53
C ARG A 546 16.66 -26.94 17.40
N GLY A 547 17.88 -26.50 17.09
CA GLY A 547 19.12 -26.90 17.77
C GLY A 547 19.59 -28.30 17.32
N GLY A 548 20.62 -28.80 18.00
CA GLY A 548 21.26 -30.12 17.66
C GLY A 548 22.45 -29.99 16.73
N TRP A 549 22.86 -28.79 16.34
CA TRP A 549 24.00 -28.58 15.46
C TRP A 549 25.37 -28.85 16.12
N ASN A 550 25.42 -29.05 17.45
CA ASN A 550 26.60 -29.51 18.14
C ASN A 550 26.87 -31.01 17.91
N ASP A 551 25.98 -31.76 17.29
CA ASP A 551 26.19 -33.15 16.88
C ASP A 551 27.16 -33.22 15.69
N TYR A 552 27.35 -32.09 14.98
CA TYR A 552 28.29 -32.00 13.86
C TYR A 552 29.61 -31.34 14.28
N ASP A 553 30.71 -31.97 13.88
CA ASP A 553 32.05 -31.40 14.07
C ASP A 553 32.43 -30.41 12.96
N ARG A 554 31.75 -30.48 11.78
CA ARG A 554 31.91 -29.57 10.67
C ARG A 554 30.62 -29.26 9.99
N VAL A 555 30.45 -27.99 9.64
CA VAL A 555 29.31 -27.45 8.90
C VAL A 555 29.87 -26.55 7.81
N GLU A 556 29.46 -26.76 6.54
CA GLU A 556 30.02 -26.09 5.38
C GLU A 556 28.94 -25.73 4.37
N ALA A 557 28.90 -24.48 3.94
CA ALA A 557 28.08 -24.01 2.84
C ALA A 557 28.67 -24.51 1.51
N VAL A 558 27.84 -25.13 0.67
CA VAL A 558 28.35 -25.78 -0.54
C VAL A 558 27.71 -25.25 -1.84
N GLY A 559 26.83 -24.25 -1.75
CA GLY A 559 26.03 -23.81 -2.87
C GLY A 559 24.98 -24.83 -3.26
N ASP A 560 24.30 -24.66 -4.39
CA ASP A 560 23.34 -25.62 -4.91
C ASP A 560 24.07 -26.87 -5.47
N VAL A 561 24.02 -27.96 -4.74
CA VAL A 561 24.58 -29.26 -5.16
C VAL A 561 23.52 -30.32 -5.40
N ALA A 562 22.25 -30.05 -5.04
CA ALA A 562 21.17 -31.02 -4.99
C ALA A 562 19.99 -30.75 -5.93
N GLY A 563 19.96 -29.63 -6.65
CA GLY A 563 18.95 -29.31 -7.67
C GLY A 563 17.75 -28.51 -7.17
N ALA A 564 17.81 -27.98 -5.94
CA ALA A 564 17.07 -26.78 -5.58
C ALA A 564 17.84 -25.58 -6.18
N GLU A 565 17.17 -24.46 -6.40
CA GLU A 565 17.85 -23.25 -6.87
C GLU A 565 18.57 -22.52 -5.73
N GLU A 566 18.38 -22.96 -4.47
CA GLU A 566 18.88 -22.35 -3.25
C GLU A 566 20.19 -23.01 -2.78
N GLY A 567 20.97 -22.28 -2.01
CA GLY A 567 22.23 -22.79 -1.45
C GLY A 567 22.02 -23.91 -0.43
N ASP A 568 22.78 -24.99 -0.59
CA ASP A 568 22.78 -26.15 0.29
C ASP A 568 23.87 -26.10 1.34
N LEU A 569 23.70 -26.89 2.39
CA LEU A 569 24.66 -27.06 3.47
C LEU A 569 25.01 -28.53 3.60
N VAL A 570 26.30 -28.84 3.80
CA VAL A 570 26.71 -30.17 4.24
C VAL A 570 27.23 -30.12 5.66
N SER A 571 26.97 -31.16 6.42
CA SER A 571 27.47 -31.31 7.79
C SER A 571 28.05 -32.72 8.00
N ARG A 572 29.16 -32.79 8.71
CA ARG A 572 29.75 -34.04 9.13
C ARG A 572 29.49 -34.29 10.61
N ASP A 573 28.91 -35.44 10.93
CA ASP A 573 28.72 -35.83 12.32
C ASP A 573 29.98 -36.47 12.91
N ARG A 574 29.97 -36.73 14.21
CA ARG A 574 31.13 -37.30 14.95
C ARG A 574 31.49 -38.72 14.53
N ASP A 575 30.54 -39.45 13.94
CA ASP A 575 30.73 -40.79 13.40
C ASP A 575 31.31 -40.76 11.98
N GLY A 576 31.52 -39.57 11.43
CA GLY A 576 32.04 -39.38 10.09
C GLY A 576 31.05 -39.64 8.99
N VAL A 577 29.75 -39.47 9.27
CA VAL A 577 28.72 -39.44 8.24
C VAL A 577 28.54 -38.01 7.74
N LEU A 578 28.58 -37.85 6.43
CA LEU A 578 28.23 -36.59 5.79
C LEU A 578 26.74 -36.56 5.50
N TRP A 579 26.12 -35.44 5.82
CA TRP A 579 24.71 -35.16 5.64
C TRP A 579 24.52 -33.94 4.74
N LEU A 580 23.55 -33.99 3.85
CA LEU A 580 23.05 -32.86 3.05
C LEU A 580 21.87 -32.23 3.76
N HIS A 581 21.83 -30.89 3.80
CA HIS A 581 20.70 -30.08 4.17
C HIS A 581 20.38 -29.19 2.97
N GLU A 582 19.34 -29.53 2.25
CA GLU A 582 18.90 -28.84 1.04
C GLU A 582 18.23 -27.53 1.42
N GLY A 583 18.57 -26.43 0.75
CA GLY A 583 18.01 -25.10 0.98
C GLY A 583 16.53 -25.05 0.64
N THR A 584 15.80 -24.12 1.27
CA THR A 584 14.36 -23.92 1.01
C THR A 584 14.04 -22.54 0.44
N GLY A 585 14.98 -21.60 0.45
CA GLY A 585 14.74 -20.19 0.16
C GLY A 585 13.83 -19.51 1.20
N ASP A 586 13.53 -20.17 2.32
CA ASP A 586 12.66 -19.66 3.38
C ASP A 586 13.46 -19.39 4.65
N SER A 587 13.64 -18.12 4.98
CA SER A 587 14.32 -17.73 6.20
C SER A 587 13.67 -18.27 7.49
N SER A 588 12.39 -18.65 7.45
CA SER A 588 11.70 -19.30 8.58
C SER A 588 11.99 -20.80 8.70
N ARG A 589 12.46 -21.41 7.62
CA ARG A 589 12.85 -22.82 7.53
C ARG A 589 13.97 -22.95 6.53
N THR A 590 15.18 -22.60 6.91
CA THR A 590 16.31 -22.50 5.99
C THR A 590 16.61 -23.79 5.22
N PHE A 591 16.42 -24.96 5.85
CA PHE A 591 16.74 -26.27 5.24
C PHE A 591 15.62 -27.28 5.36
N TRP A 592 15.53 -28.17 4.37
CA TRP A 592 14.73 -29.39 4.42
C TRP A 592 15.29 -30.42 5.43
N ALA A 593 14.59 -31.52 5.62
CA ALA A 593 15.10 -32.61 6.44
C ALA A 593 16.39 -33.17 5.82
N ARG A 594 17.42 -33.37 6.66
CA ARG A 594 18.74 -33.86 6.20
C ARG A 594 18.68 -35.17 5.46
N VAL A 595 19.49 -35.31 4.42
CA VAL A 595 19.67 -36.53 3.63
C VAL A 595 21.08 -37.06 3.87
N ARG A 596 21.19 -38.39 4.04
CA ARG A 596 22.50 -39.05 4.25
C ARG A 596 23.26 -39.16 2.95
N ILE A 597 24.44 -38.55 2.85
CA ILE A 597 25.35 -38.69 1.70
C ILE A 597 26.17 -39.97 1.83
N GLY A 598 26.86 -40.16 2.93
CA GLY A 598 27.71 -41.34 3.12
C GLY A 598 28.57 -41.29 4.36
N GLY A 599 29.17 -42.42 4.73
CA GLY A 599 30.12 -42.53 5.87
C GLY A 599 31.59 -42.46 5.45
N GLY A 600 32.49 -42.48 6.45
CA GLY A 600 33.95 -42.49 6.25
C GLY A 600 34.57 -41.12 6.05
N TRP A 601 33.84 -40.03 6.27
CA TRP A 601 34.34 -38.67 6.11
C TRP A 601 35.33 -38.24 7.21
N ASN A 602 35.54 -39.04 8.26
CA ASN A 602 36.62 -38.85 9.24
C ASN A 602 38.01 -39.04 8.63
N THR A 603 38.13 -39.52 7.40
CA THR A 603 39.40 -39.55 6.65
C THR A 603 39.87 -38.16 6.24
N TYR A 604 38.94 -37.18 6.11
CA TYR A 604 39.28 -35.83 5.68
C TYR A 604 39.53 -34.93 6.88
N THR A 605 40.57 -34.12 6.80
CA THR A 605 40.91 -33.07 7.79
C THR A 605 40.20 -31.79 7.48
N GLU A 606 40.10 -31.46 6.20
CA GLU A 606 39.45 -30.24 5.68
C GLU A 606 38.61 -30.59 4.49
N PHE A 607 37.44 -29.90 4.32
CA PHE A 607 36.68 -29.87 3.11
C PHE A 607 35.96 -28.54 2.97
N THR A 608 35.66 -28.12 1.73
CA THR A 608 34.94 -26.89 1.40
C THR A 608 34.21 -27.04 0.06
N GLY A 609 33.13 -26.29 -0.14
CA GLY A 609 32.33 -26.24 -1.35
C GLY A 609 31.90 -24.83 -1.70
N GLY A 610 31.02 -24.67 -2.68
CA GLY A 610 30.47 -23.38 -3.08
C GLY A 610 31.12 -22.70 -4.29
N SER A 611 32.09 -23.37 -4.94
CA SER A 611 32.69 -22.91 -6.21
C SER A 611 32.52 -23.96 -7.31
N ASP A 612 32.15 -23.51 -8.51
CA ASP A 612 32.20 -24.35 -9.73
C ASP A 612 33.66 -24.52 -10.17
N LEU A 613 34.27 -25.62 -9.75
CA LEU A 613 35.68 -25.95 -10.05
C LEU A 613 35.82 -26.68 -11.38
N THR A 614 34.74 -27.25 -11.88
CA THR A 614 34.73 -28.06 -13.12
C THR A 614 34.24 -27.31 -14.33
N GLY A 615 33.65 -26.12 -14.17
CA GLY A 615 33.12 -25.29 -15.24
C GLY A 615 31.80 -25.80 -15.82
N ASP A 616 31.05 -26.61 -15.04
CA ASP A 616 29.77 -27.17 -15.50
C ASP A 616 28.53 -26.40 -15.00
N GLY A 617 28.78 -25.29 -14.28
CA GLY A 617 27.73 -24.41 -13.75
C GLY A 617 27.21 -24.82 -12.36
N ARG A 618 27.78 -25.86 -11.73
CA ARG A 618 27.43 -26.33 -10.39
C ARG A 618 28.57 -26.16 -9.41
N ALA A 619 28.25 -25.89 -8.17
CA ALA A 619 29.25 -25.82 -7.10
C ALA A 619 29.77 -27.23 -6.77
N ASP A 620 31.08 -27.41 -6.73
CA ASP A 620 31.76 -28.65 -6.39
C ASP A 620 32.28 -28.66 -4.94
N LEU A 621 32.61 -29.86 -4.43
CA LEU A 621 33.23 -30.02 -3.11
C LEU A 621 34.66 -30.57 -3.26
N VAL A 622 35.59 -29.98 -2.53
CA VAL A 622 36.96 -30.55 -2.39
C VAL A 622 37.25 -30.93 -0.95
N ALA A 623 37.99 -31.98 -0.76
CA ALA A 623 38.36 -32.52 0.56
C ALA A 623 39.84 -32.97 0.61
N ALA A 624 40.56 -32.48 1.63
CA ALA A 624 41.94 -32.91 1.92
C ALA A 624 41.92 -34.03 2.97
N ASP A 625 42.59 -35.14 2.68
CA ASP A 625 42.63 -36.25 3.61
C ASP A 625 43.90 -36.22 4.52
N LYS A 626 43.91 -37.09 5.51
CA LYS A 626 45.03 -37.22 6.47
C LYS A 626 46.36 -37.58 5.83
N ALA A 627 46.37 -38.15 4.64
CA ALA A 627 47.58 -38.43 3.86
C ALA A 627 48.05 -37.21 3.07
N GLY A 628 47.30 -36.12 3.09
CA GLY A 628 47.56 -34.90 2.35
C GLY A 628 47.12 -34.97 0.87
N ASP A 629 46.29 -35.89 0.50
CA ASP A 629 45.71 -35.96 -0.82
C ASP A 629 44.47 -35.05 -0.91
N LEU A 630 44.34 -34.31 -2.02
CA LEU A 630 43.16 -33.53 -2.32
C LEU A 630 42.25 -34.29 -3.27
N TRP A 631 40.97 -34.37 -2.91
CA TRP A 631 39.94 -35.07 -3.61
C TRP A 631 38.85 -34.10 -4.06
N LEU A 632 38.39 -34.25 -5.29
CA LEU A 632 37.25 -33.56 -5.86
C LEU A 632 36.02 -34.47 -5.84
N TYR A 633 34.89 -33.89 -5.41
CA TYR A 633 33.56 -34.43 -5.49
C TYR A 633 32.72 -33.49 -6.37
N ARG A 634 32.45 -33.90 -7.60
CA ARG A 634 31.67 -33.13 -8.55
C ARG A 634 30.18 -33.22 -8.21
N ALA A 635 29.48 -32.09 -8.19
CA ALA A 635 28.05 -32.08 -7.93
C ALA A 635 27.23 -32.65 -9.09
N THR A 636 26.17 -33.36 -8.79
CA THR A 636 25.28 -33.96 -9.77
C THR A 636 24.00 -33.19 -10.00
N GLY A 637 23.61 -32.29 -9.08
CA GLY A 637 22.31 -31.64 -9.05
C GLY A 637 21.19 -32.58 -8.63
N SER A 638 21.47 -33.65 -7.86
CA SER A 638 20.45 -34.60 -7.41
C SER A 638 20.54 -34.85 -5.92
N THR A 639 19.45 -34.63 -5.19
CA THR A 639 19.32 -34.89 -3.74
C THR A 639 19.64 -36.35 -3.39
N ALA A 640 19.30 -37.30 -4.26
CA ALA A 640 19.53 -38.73 -4.01
C ALA A 640 21.01 -39.13 -4.07
N ALA A 641 21.82 -38.43 -4.87
CA ALA A 641 23.25 -38.67 -5.02
C ALA A 641 23.95 -37.33 -5.35
N PRO A 642 24.10 -36.41 -4.39
CA PRO A 642 24.52 -35.03 -4.65
C PRO A 642 25.92 -34.91 -5.24
N PHE A 643 26.77 -35.93 -5.06
CA PHE A 643 28.13 -35.94 -5.57
C PHE A 643 28.45 -37.22 -6.36
N GLU A 644 29.27 -37.07 -7.39
CA GLU A 644 29.89 -38.18 -8.11
C GLU A 644 30.97 -38.89 -7.26
N ALA A 645 31.45 -40.02 -7.73
CA ALA A 645 32.60 -40.68 -7.13
C ALA A 645 33.83 -39.76 -7.09
N ARG A 646 34.52 -39.71 -5.95
CA ARG A 646 35.64 -38.81 -5.78
C ARG A 646 36.77 -39.06 -6.78
N ARG A 647 37.45 -38.00 -7.19
CA ARG A 647 38.63 -38.01 -8.04
C ARG A 647 39.81 -37.36 -7.31
N LYS A 648 40.96 -38.03 -7.26
CA LYS A 648 42.16 -37.40 -6.71
C LYS A 648 42.68 -36.31 -7.66
N ILE A 649 42.89 -35.10 -7.15
CA ILE A 649 43.30 -33.93 -7.94
C ILE A 649 44.60 -33.27 -7.46
N GLY A 650 45.12 -33.69 -6.30
CA GLY A 650 46.37 -33.14 -5.75
C GLY A 650 46.98 -33.98 -4.64
N HIS A 651 48.18 -33.61 -4.26
CA HIS A 651 48.90 -34.16 -3.09
C HIS A 651 49.67 -33.03 -2.40
N GLY A 652 49.96 -33.19 -1.11
CA GLY A 652 50.69 -32.20 -0.32
C GLY A 652 49.77 -31.15 0.30
N TRP A 653 48.52 -31.49 0.61
CA TRP A 653 47.55 -30.56 1.20
C TRP A 653 47.42 -30.70 2.73
N GLY A 654 48.16 -31.63 3.36
CA GLY A 654 48.04 -31.92 4.79
C GLY A 654 48.59 -30.85 5.74
N PHE A 655 49.24 -29.79 5.22
CA PHE A 655 49.71 -28.68 6.04
C PHE A 655 48.74 -27.47 6.09
N TYR A 656 47.64 -27.54 5.39
CA TYR A 656 46.60 -26.54 5.48
C TYR A 656 45.65 -26.86 6.64
N ASN A 657 45.30 -25.82 7.40
CA ASN A 657 44.34 -25.90 8.50
C ASN A 657 42.98 -25.23 8.17
N GLN A 658 42.83 -24.70 6.95
CA GLN A 658 41.57 -24.24 6.42
C GLN A 658 41.64 -24.22 4.90
N LEU A 659 40.57 -24.71 4.26
CA LEU A 659 40.25 -24.54 2.84
C LEU A 659 38.99 -23.72 2.73
N THR A 660 38.91 -22.81 1.74
CA THR A 660 37.74 -22.01 1.48
C THR A 660 37.57 -21.85 -0.03
N ALA A 661 36.45 -22.33 -0.56
CA ALA A 661 36.00 -22.08 -1.92
C ALA A 661 35.47 -20.63 -2.01
N VAL A 662 35.97 -19.87 -2.96
CA VAL A 662 35.75 -18.42 -3.00
C VAL A 662 35.10 -17.91 -4.29
N GLY A 663 34.59 -18.81 -5.14
CA GLY A 663 34.15 -18.44 -6.47
C GLY A 663 35.30 -18.00 -7.37
N ASN A 664 35.03 -17.39 -8.50
CA ASN A 664 36.04 -16.87 -9.41
C ASN A 664 36.48 -15.47 -8.98
N ILE A 665 37.43 -15.36 -8.05
CA ILE A 665 37.93 -14.08 -7.52
C ILE A 665 39.05 -13.46 -8.34
N ALA A 666 39.58 -14.21 -9.28
CA ALA A 666 40.83 -13.84 -9.96
C ALA A 666 40.71 -13.76 -11.51
N GLY A 667 39.49 -13.86 -12.07
CA GLY A 667 39.23 -13.69 -13.50
C GLY A 667 39.54 -14.91 -14.37
N ALA A 668 39.78 -16.10 -13.76
CA ALA A 668 39.79 -17.37 -14.48
C ALA A 668 38.31 -17.80 -14.81
N PRO A 669 38.08 -18.65 -15.79
CA PRO A 669 36.71 -19.09 -16.12
C PRO A 669 36.10 -20.08 -15.11
N ALA A 670 36.85 -20.48 -14.09
CA ALA A 670 36.43 -21.45 -13.08
C ALA A 670 36.61 -20.91 -11.66
N GLY A 671 35.96 -21.54 -10.68
CA GLY A 671 36.06 -21.16 -9.29
C GLY A 671 37.46 -21.39 -8.71
N ASP A 672 37.87 -20.50 -7.83
CA ASP A 672 39.15 -20.48 -7.15
C ASP A 672 39.02 -21.03 -5.73
N LEU A 673 40.19 -21.38 -5.13
CA LEU A 673 40.28 -21.83 -3.75
C LEU A 673 41.35 -21.01 -3.00
N VAL A 674 41.03 -20.59 -1.79
CA VAL A 674 42.06 -20.10 -0.87
C VAL A 674 42.32 -21.14 0.21
N ALA A 675 43.58 -21.25 0.61
CA ALA A 675 44.02 -22.21 1.62
C ALA A 675 44.95 -21.54 2.65
N ARG A 676 44.60 -21.65 3.94
CA ARG A 676 45.42 -21.13 5.02
C ARG A 676 46.34 -22.25 5.54
N ASP A 677 47.64 -21.99 5.57
CA ASP A 677 48.58 -22.91 6.17
C ASP A 677 48.68 -22.73 7.69
N THR A 678 49.34 -23.68 8.37
CA THR A 678 49.54 -23.68 9.83
C THR A 678 50.34 -22.48 10.34
N ALA A 679 51.15 -21.83 9.49
CA ALA A 679 51.86 -20.59 9.80
C ALA A 679 50.98 -19.32 9.64
N GLY A 680 49.73 -19.46 9.20
CA GLY A 680 48.79 -18.35 8.98
C GLY A 680 49.04 -17.59 7.69
N VAL A 681 49.68 -18.20 6.72
CA VAL A 681 49.78 -17.65 5.38
C VAL A 681 48.58 -18.12 4.56
N LEU A 682 47.89 -17.18 3.92
CA LEU A 682 46.81 -17.48 2.96
C LEU A 682 47.40 -17.59 1.55
N TRP A 683 47.02 -18.66 0.84
CA TRP A 683 47.45 -19.01 -0.49
C TRP A 683 46.24 -19.04 -1.43
N LEU A 684 46.38 -18.50 -2.64
CA LEU A 684 45.41 -18.58 -3.73
C LEU A 684 45.77 -19.74 -4.66
N TYR A 685 44.78 -20.53 -5.02
CA TYR A 685 44.81 -21.55 -6.06
C TYR A 685 43.81 -21.21 -7.16
N LEU A 686 44.29 -20.87 -8.34
CA LEU A 686 43.45 -20.55 -9.48
C LEU A 686 42.88 -21.83 -10.10
N GLY A 687 41.55 -21.87 -10.25
CA GLY A 687 40.86 -22.99 -10.90
C GLY A 687 41.14 -23.05 -12.40
N ARG A 688 41.24 -24.27 -12.95
CA ARG A 688 41.47 -24.52 -14.39
C ARG A 688 40.22 -24.89 -15.16
N GLY A 689 39.07 -25.05 -14.47
CA GLY A 689 37.83 -25.51 -15.10
C GLY A 689 37.74 -27.00 -15.36
N ASP A 690 38.72 -27.77 -14.91
CA ASP A 690 38.75 -29.23 -14.97
C ASP A 690 38.77 -29.87 -13.57
N GLY A 691 38.53 -29.04 -12.54
CA GLY A 691 38.64 -29.45 -11.13
C GLY A 691 40.06 -29.49 -10.61
N THR A 692 41.08 -29.05 -11.36
CA THR A 692 42.46 -28.92 -10.89
C THR A 692 42.84 -27.43 -10.76
N PHE A 693 43.96 -27.19 -10.09
CA PHE A 693 44.43 -25.85 -9.78
C PHE A 693 45.81 -25.53 -10.39
N ALA A 694 46.05 -24.27 -10.68
CA ALA A 694 47.36 -23.74 -10.99
C ALA A 694 48.27 -23.75 -9.73
N PRO A 695 49.59 -23.60 -9.88
CA PRO A 695 50.47 -23.43 -8.74
C PRO A 695 50.04 -22.28 -7.83
N ARG A 696 50.12 -22.50 -6.52
CA ARG A 696 49.65 -21.52 -5.55
C ARG A 696 50.39 -20.18 -5.62
N THR A 697 49.66 -19.11 -5.34
CA THR A 697 50.19 -17.76 -5.17
C THR A 697 49.99 -17.30 -3.74
N LYS A 698 51.00 -16.65 -3.14
CA LYS A 698 50.88 -16.14 -1.77
C LYS A 698 50.04 -14.86 -1.76
N ILE A 699 48.96 -14.85 -0.94
CA ILE A 699 48.15 -13.64 -0.69
C ILE A 699 48.81 -12.82 0.44
N GLY A 700 49.10 -13.45 1.59
CA GLY A 700 49.68 -12.73 2.74
C GLY A 700 49.69 -13.58 4.01
N GLY A 701 50.35 -13.06 5.04
CA GLY A 701 50.41 -13.69 6.37
C GLY A 701 49.40 -13.06 7.35
N GLY A 702 49.36 -13.63 8.58
CA GLY A 702 48.53 -13.11 9.68
C GLY A 702 47.09 -13.63 9.71
N TRP A 703 46.74 -14.59 8.87
CA TRP A 703 45.35 -15.11 8.76
C TRP A 703 44.96 -16.04 9.92
N ASN A 704 45.91 -16.46 10.80
CA ASN A 704 45.57 -17.15 12.04
C ASN A 704 44.82 -16.26 13.05
N ALA A 705 44.72 -14.96 12.80
CA ALA A 705 43.86 -14.06 13.56
C ALA A 705 42.35 -14.35 13.39
N TYR A 706 42.01 -15.05 12.31
CA TYR A 706 40.59 -15.34 11.99
C TYR A 706 40.26 -16.79 12.38
N ALA A 707 39.11 -16.94 13.07
CA ALA A 707 38.51 -18.23 13.37
C ALA A 707 37.78 -18.77 12.14
N ASP A 708 37.05 -17.90 11.44
CA ASP A 708 36.27 -18.25 10.26
C ASP A 708 36.75 -17.41 9.06
N VAL A 709 36.86 -18.06 7.90
CA VAL A 709 37.12 -17.44 6.60
C VAL A 709 36.13 -18.07 5.60
N VAL A 710 35.27 -17.28 5.02
CA VAL A 710 34.11 -17.73 4.23
C VAL A 710 34.08 -17.02 2.88
N GLY A 711 33.97 -17.78 1.80
CA GLY A 711 33.73 -17.23 0.45
C GLY A 711 32.22 -17.00 0.24
N ILE A 712 31.79 -15.78 0.41
CA ILE A 712 30.36 -15.45 0.51
C ILE A 712 29.68 -15.16 -0.83
N GLY A 713 30.38 -15.24 -1.96
CA GLY A 713 29.86 -14.76 -3.24
C GLY A 713 29.99 -13.24 -3.37
N ASP A 714 29.22 -12.64 -4.28
CA ASP A 714 29.27 -11.20 -4.57
C ASP A 714 28.43 -10.39 -3.58
N GLY A 715 29.01 -10.08 -2.43
CA GLY A 715 28.33 -9.37 -1.33
C GLY A 715 28.12 -7.88 -1.60
N ASN A 716 28.94 -7.27 -2.44
CA ASN A 716 28.87 -5.84 -2.74
C ASN A 716 28.19 -5.53 -4.08
N LYS A 717 27.73 -6.55 -4.81
CA LYS A 717 27.06 -6.48 -6.10
C LYS A 717 27.91 -5.81 -7.20
N ASP A 718 29.24 -6.02 -7.16
CA ASP A 718 30.16 -5.49 -8.19
C ASP A 718 30.50 -6.54 -9.27
N GLY A 719 29.86 -7.71 -9.25
CA GLY A 719 30.05 -8.81 -10.18
C GLY A 719 31.24 -9.72 -9.85
N ARG A 720 31.81 -9.59 -8.66
CA ARG A 720 32.97 -10.37 -8.22
C ARG A 720 32.72 -11.00 -6.86
N PRO A 721 33.10 -12.26 -6.66
CA PRO A 721 33.01 -12.88 -5.36
C PRO A 721 33.89 -12.20 -4.31
N ASP A 722 33.42 -12.18 -3.09
CA ASP A 722 34.02 -11.53 -1.94
C ASP A 722 34.38 -12.55 -0.83
N LEU A 723 35.14 -12.11 0.15
CA LEU A 723 35.52 -12.92 1.29
C LEU A 723 35.08 -12.27 2.61
N TYR A 724 34.51 -13.08 3.47
CA TYR A 724 34.21 -12.71 4.85
C TYR A 724 35.24 -13.38 5.79
N ALA A 725 35.67 -12.68 6.86
CA ALA A 725 36.53 -13.23 7.87
C ALA A 725 36.16 -12.74 9.28
N ARG A 726 36.13 -13.65 10.26
CA ARG A 726 35.76 -13.33 11.64
C ARG A 726 36.81 -13.84 12.62
N THR A 727 37.15 -13.01 13.62
CA THR A 727 38.05 -13.39 14.71
C THR A 727 37.32 -14.21 15.78
N ALA A 728 38.06 -14.97 16.58
CA ALA A 728 37.48 -15.73 17.69
C ALA A 728 36.80 -14.88 18.77
N VAL A 729 37.07 -13.56 18.81
CA VAL A 729 36.42 -12.63 19.73
C VAL A 729 35.22 -11.91 19.09
N GLY A 730 34.82 -12.28 17.87
CA GLY A 730 33.61 -11.77 17.19
C GLY A 730 33.82 -10.50 16.37
N ALA A 731 35.04 -10.02 16.14
CA ALA A 731 35.26 -8.94 15.17
C ALA A 731 35.19 -9.51 13.74
N ALA A 732 34.38 -8.88 12.88
CA ALA A 732 34.10 -9.36 11.53
C ALA A 732 34.57 -8.37 10.47
N TYR A 733 35.00 -8.88 9.34
CA TYR A 733 35.60 -8.13 8.24
C TYR A 733 35.12 -8.64 6.89
N PHE A 734 34.95 -7.71 5.97
CA PHE A 734 34.62 -7.94 4.58
C PHE A 734 35.81 -7.57 3.70
N TYR A 735 36.18 -8.43 2.76
CA TYR A 735 37.21 -8.23 1.77
C TYR A 735 36.64 -8.28 0.38
N ALA A 736 36.50 -7.11 -0.28
CA ALA A 736 35.98 -7.06 -1.64
C ALA A 736 36.98 -7.68 -2.64
N GLY A 737 36.49 -8.53 -3.52
CA GLY A 737 37.24 -9.11 -4.61
C GLY A 737 37.67 -8.07 -5.63
N THR A 738 38.85 -8.25 -6.26
CA THR A 738 39.36 -7.31 -7.27
C THR A 738 39.25 -7.85 -8.68
N GLY A 739 39.11 -9.15 -8.86
CA GLY A 739 39.25 -9.83 -10.14
C GLY A 739 40.70 -9.94 -10.63
N ASP A 740 41.69 -9.55 -9.82
CA ASP A 740 43.12 -9.64 -10.15
C ASP A 740 43.84 -10.65 -9.20
N TRP A 741 44.32 -11.75 -9.75
CA TRP A 741 45.00 -12.78 -9.01
C TRP A 741 46.28 -12.30 -8.26
N LYS A 742 46.89 -11.16 -8.66
CA LYS A 742 48.04 -10.57 -8.00
C LYS A 742 47.68 -9.84 -6.71
N VAL A 743 46.47 -9.28 -6.66
CA VAL A 743 45.92 -8.56 -5.50
C VAL A 743 44.45 -8.96 -5.37
N PRO A 744 44.13 -10.21 -4.97
CA PRO A 744 42.76 -10.72 -5.11
C PRO A 744 41.73 -10.01 -4.26
N PHE A 745 42.15 -9.33 -3.19
CA PHE A 745 41.24 -8.62 -2.28
C PHE A 745 41.66 -7.16 -2.07
N LYS A 746 40.69 -6.28 -1.95
CA LYS A 746 40.88 -4.90 -1.46
C LYS A 746 41.19 -4.91 0.05
N ALA A 747 41.58 -3.75 0.58
CA ALA A 747 41.75 -3.59 2.04
C ALA A 747 40.43 -3.94 2.75
N ARG A 748 40.53 -4.66 3.87
CA ARG A 748 39.37 -5.10 4.64
C ARG A 748 38.54 -3.93 5.17
N ALA A 749 37.22 -4.05 5.10
CA ALA A 749 36.25 -3.20 5.78
C ALA A 749 35.67 -3.94 7.01
N THR A 750 35.33 -3.22 8.07
CA THR A 750 34.60 -3.82 9.21
C THR A 750 33.13 -4.04 8.84
N THR A 751 32.57 -5.16 9.28
CA THR A 751 31.13 -5.44 9.11
C THR A 751 30.50 -5.78 10.47
N GLN A 752 29.17 -5.56 10.57
CA GLN A 752 28.38 -5.98 11.72
C GLN A 752 27.72 -7.36 11.49
N ALA A 753 27.65 -7.81 10.24
CA ALA A 753 27.10 -9.12 9.91
C ALA A 753 27.95 -10.23 10.55
N GLY A 754 27.33 -11.11 11.33
CA GLY A 754 28.01 -12.18 12.07
C GLY A 754 29.00 -11.71 13.13
N ALA A 755 29.07 -10.39 13.39
CA ALA A 755 29.93 -9.83 14.42
C ALA A 755 29.25 -9.86 15.80
N GLY A 756 30.07 -9.85 16.85
CA GLY A 756 29.59 -9.70 18.22
C GLY A 756 29.05 -10.97 18.84
N LYS A 757 27.91 -10.88 19.47
CA LYS A 757 27.31 -11.89 20.34
C LYS A 757 25.86 -12.16 19.99
N ASP A 758 25.40 -13.37 20.29
CA ASP A 758 24.00 -13.76 20.18
C ASP A 758 23.12 -12.97 21.19
N SER A 759 21.81 -13.16 21.10
CA SER A 759 20.83 -12.52 22.01
C SER A 759 21.03 -12.87 23.48
N LEU A 760 21.84 -13.90 23.78
CA LEU A 760 22.21 -14.33 25.12
C LEU A 760 23.61 -13.83 25.56
N GLY A 761 24.21 -12.94 24.77
CA GLY A 761 25.51 -12.34 25.07
C GLY A 761 26.71 -13.24 24.83
N ARG A 762 26.58 -14.31 24.03
CA ARG A 762 27.64 -15.26 23.72
C ARG A 762 28.15 -15.07 22.30
N VAL A 763 29.47 -15.19 22.12
CA VAL A 763 30.09 -15.18 20.78
C VAL A 763 29.66 -16.44 20.01
N TYR A 764 29.38 -16.30 18.74
CA TYR A 764 29.07 -17.44 17.87
C TYR A 764 30.23 -18.44 17.85
N HIS A 765 29.92 -19.72 17.93
CA HIS A 765 30.93 -20.78 17.90
C HIS A 765 31.62 -20.86 16.52
N GLN A 766 30.85 -20.71 15.46
CA GLN A 766 31.25 -20.75 14.05
C GLN A 766 30.36 -19.84 13.22
N VAL A 767 30.95 -19.24 12.18
CA VAL A 767 30.21 -18.59 11.09
C VAL A 767 30.66 -19.20 9.77
N SER A 768 29.72 -19.67 8.94
CA SER A 768 29.96 -20.27 7.63
C SER A 768 29.06 -19.67 6.57
#